data_4b0aba8a0693b24d22c55c4bd043c420
#
_entry.id   4b0aba8a0693b24d22c55c4bd043c420
#
_cell.length_a   1.000
_cell.length_b   1.000
_cell.length_c   1.000
_cell.angle_alpha   90.00
_cell.angle_beta   90.00
_cell.angle_gamma   90.00
#
_symmetry.space_group_name_H-M   'P 1'
#
loop_
_entity.id
_entity.type
_entity.pdbx_description
1 polymer ?
#
loop_
_entity_poly.entity_id
_entity_poly.type
_entity_poly.pdbx_seq_one_letter_code
_entity_poly.pdbx_strand_id
1 'polypeptide(L)'
;MAKIKKKTTQLVISQEHNTQAQPIFDQYHEIAEHLHASTNQEQVEAALSEINNMPEGAQVALLKALSKEHHTDAADVLVAINELSPIKDIRKEARRSLIRLEEVRTYPQWSPPIDRTPTVQVTPPSLRFWKGMVTDSRDMSWVELALCFEQEDNPSQVRILVFSLDFLHDGVKDFFTRTGNKRTAENFFYGMETDLPGVTTKDCSLAQARRLILEALDANKHYGTATPRDYHLNISLINQLVLEAPGLEEEEAELEDENEEEETIDLHGLSPEGVIINFVEFWVNGDFDLAYELLSTDSALREGLSKDEWVERREDWLEEADPGELHPEFIHEREPQESKLWLPGLVSARRSTTRKEIEVGWSIELVDTPLGDTLPELPQAIVIYEETERHWFWTSYTLIQEEDEWRIQGMTDEAAIALTLPIEELQRTIEEHDAYLDDFIGKRKLEGISEEEARQKVEAVRWRIMQTIYYTDVLIKKLPLDRSLYIDIYTRLLVTFQFEHTLVSLEPLAHRFTEEHEYALRLLAETQIKLSNKFFDAGDDERGERFQELAEENFREALAIGDSFEVHISLAEILIDRKERLDEAKDHLLRAKALVTDPADDAHIELHLGEIAFEQKQYEDALNHYQRVADFHSDSAESWADLALTYRMLKNIEEAEANYRRAIELEPGNEDYYFFLSEMYSENKQSAKAIEVIEEGLIHNPDSALLHMYLAMRYLEIGDYRQAEIFIEKAERLDPEVPMGKMVHEVIDVLKHERRTPFSQTLPKLGRSGKKKKGR
;
A
#
# COMPACT_ATOMS: atom_id res chain seq x y z
N MET A 1 -25.95 -3.98 -59.60
CA MET A 1 -26.95 -3.87 -58.50
C MET A 1 -26.34 -2.99 -57.42
N ALA A 2 -26.89 -1.82 -57.22
CA ALA A 2 -26.35 -0.81 -56.30
C ALA A 2 -26.65 -1.20 -54.85
N LYS A 3 -25.63 -1.29 -54.00
CA LYS A 3 -25.76 -1.42 -52.56
C LYS A 3 -26.22 -0.08 -51.99
N ILE A 4 -27.44 -0.03 -51.50
CA ILE A 4 -28.00 1.08 -50.75
C ILE A 4 -27.28 1.11 -49.39
N LYS A 5 -26.41 2.11 -49.17
CA LYS A 5 -25.90 2.44 -47.85
C LYS A 5 -27.05 3.00 -47.00
N LYS A 6 -27.47 2.26 -45.96
CA LYS A 6 -28.32 2.84 -44.89
C LYS A 6 -27.52 3.94 -44.19
N LYS A 7 -27.84 5.20 -44.47
CA LYS A 7 -27.42 6.33 -43.66
C LYS A 7 -28.10 6.19 -42.30
N THR A 8 -27.32 6.02 -41.26
CA THR A 8 -27.78 6.20 -39.89
C THR A 8 -28.16 7.67 -39.74
N THR A 9 -29.45 7.96 -39.65
CA THR A 9 -29.97 9.32 -39.47
C THR A 9 -29.64 9.70 -38.02
N GLN A 10 -28.60 10.51 -37.82
CA GLN A 10 -28.41 11.19 -36.52
C GLN A 10 -29.63 12.09 -36.33
N LEU A 11 -30.42 11.83 -35.26
CA LEU A 11 -31.50 12.70 -34.83
C LEU A 11 -30.93 14.09 -34.52
N VAL A 12 -31.30 15.08 -35.32
CA VAL A 12 -30.87 16.49 -35.12
C VAL A 12 -31.70 17.05 -33.96
N ILE A 13 -31.06 17.34 -32.85
CA ILE A 13 -31.72 17.98 -31.72
C ILE A 13 -32.06 19.41 -32.08
N SER A 14 -33.34 19.76 -32.02
CA SER A 14 -33.83 21.12 -32.26
C SER A 14 -33.93 21.89 -30.92
N GLN A 15 -34.03 23.22 -30.99
CA GLN A 15 -34.25 24.06 -29.83
C GLN A 15 -35.59 23.73 -29.13
N GLU A 16 -36.57 23.25 -29.88
CA GLU A 16 -37.86 22.79 -29.34
C GLU A 16 -37.71 21.51 -28.51
N HIS A 17 -36.86 20.56 -28.93
CA HIS A 17 -36.56 19.34 -28.15
C HIS A 17 -35.89 19.65 -26.80
N ASN A 18 -34.96 20.61 -26.75
CA ASN A 18 -34.35 21.05 -25.50
C ASN A 18 -35.39 21.71 -24.57
N THR A 19 -36.32 22.51 -25.12
CA THR A 19 -37.38 23.15 -24.33
C THR A 19 -38.35 22.10 -23.74
N GLN A 20 -38.63 21.03 -24.49
CA GLN A 20 -39.47 19.92 -24.02
C GLN A 20 -38.78 19.03 -22.99
N ALA A 21 -37.46 18.89 -23.06
CA ALA A 21 -36.67 18.11 -22.11
C ALA A 21 -36.43 18.83 -20.77
N GLN A 22 -36.41 20.17 -20.75
CA GLN A 22 -36.03 20.98 -19.59
C GLN A 22 -36.89 20.72 -18.36
N PRO A 23 -38.22 20.59 -18.38
CA PRO A 23 -39.01 20.33 -17.16
C PRO A 23 -38.67 19.00 -16.50
N ILE A 24 -38.37 17.96 -17.29
CA ILE A 24 -37.99 16.64 -16.78
C ILE A 24 -36.54 16.68 -16.23
N PHE A 25 -35.68 17.42 -16.95
CA PHE A 25 -34.32 17.64 -16.49
C PHE A 25 -34.29 18.36 -15.12
N ASP A 26 -35.17 19.32 -14.89
CA ASP A 26 -35.25 20.04 -13.59
C ASP A 26 -35.79 19.16 -12.43
N GLN A 27 -36.34 17.97 -12.74
CA GLN A 27 -36.95 17.03 -11.80
C GLN A 27 -36.21 15.67 -11.72
N TYR A 28 -35.04 15.53 -12.32
CA TYR A 28 -34.37 14.21 -12.39
C TYR A 28 -34.00 13.67 -11.00
N HIS A 29 -33.75 14.51 -9.99
CA HIS A 29 -33.56 14.09 -8.61
C HIS A 29 -34.80 13.42 -8.02
N GLU A 30 -35.99 13.98 -8.24
CA GLU A 30 -37.26 13.39 -7.77
C GLU A 30 -37.52 12.05 -8.51
N ILE A 31 -37.14 11.93 -9.77
CA ILE A 31 -37.24 10.68 -10.53
C ILE A 31 -36.29 9.63 -9.94
N ALA A 32 -35.07 10.01 -9.60
CA ALA A 32 -34.10 9.11 -8.97
C ALA A 32 -34.59 8.65 -7.58
N GLU A 33 -35.12 9.54 -6.76
CA GLU A 33 -35.75 9.16 -5.48
C GLU A 33 -36.89 8.16 -5.66
N HIS A 34 -37.73 8.34 -6.68
CA HIS A 34 -38.79 7.39 -7.00
C HIS A 34 -38.25 6.05 -7.49
N LEU A 35 -37.14 6.05 -8.23
CA LEU A 35 -36.46 4.82 -8.66
C LEU A 35 -35.93 4.05 -7.45
N HIS A 36 -35.27 4.71 -6.52
CA HIS A 36 -34.77 4.11 -5.27
C HIS A 36 -35.90 3.59 -4.37
N ALA A 37 -37.06 4.25 -4.36
CA ALA A 37 -38.23 3.80 -3.60
C ALA A 37 -39.01 2.66 -4.30
N SER A 38 -38.67 2.29 -5.53
CA SER A 38 -39.42 1.32 -6.33
C SER A 38 -39.00 -0.11 -6.00
N THR A 39 -39.97 -0.94 -5.65
CA THR A 39 -39.77 -2.35 -5.26
C THR A 39 -40.10 -3.36 -6.37
N ASN A 40 -40.66 -2.90 -7.50
CA ASN A 40 -41.03 -3.74 -8.64
C ASN A 40 -40.95 -2.97 -9.96
N GLN A 41 -40.93 -3.69 -11.08
CA GLN A 41 -40.78 -3.13 -12.42
C GLN A 41 -41.93 -2.16 -12.77
N GLU A 42 -43.15 -2.40 -12.34
CA GLU A 42 -44.31 -1.55 -12.63
C GLU A 42 -44.14 -0.15 -12.02
N GLN A 43 -43.57 -0.05 -10.81
CA GLN A 43 -43.27 1.21 -10.15
C GLN A 43 -42.15 1.97 -10.86
N VAL A 44 -41.12 1.27 -11.35
CA VAL A 44 -40.03 1.86 -12.14
C VAL A 44 -40.53 2.38 -13.48
N GLU A 45 -41.36 1.60 -14.18
CA GLU A 45 -42.00 2.05 -15.42
C GLU A 45 -42.91 3.27 -15.19
N ALA A 46 -43.59 3.33 -14.05
CA ALA A 46 -44.36 4.51 -13.65
C ALA A 46 -43.48 5.75 -13.41
N ALA A 47 -42.33 5.59 -12.73
CA ALA A 47 -41.35 6.67 -12.52
C ALA A 47 -40.78 7.20 -13.86
N LEU A 48 -40.58 6.32 -14.84
CA LEU A 48 -40.08 6.69 -16.18
C LEU A 48 -41.18 7.09 -17.16
N SER A 49 -42.48 7.06 -16.80
CA SER A 49 -43.61 7.24 -17.72
C SER A 49 -43.57 8.58 -18.45
N GLU A 50 -43.21 9.66 -17.78
CA GLU A 50 -43.11 10.99 -18.36
C GLU A 50 -41.99 11.06 -19.40
N ILE A 51 -40.85 10.43 -19.14
CA ILE A 51 -39.72 10.34 -20.06
C ILE A 51 -40.10 9.53 -21.29
N ASN A 52 -40.73 8.37 -21.10
CA ASN A 52 -41.13 7.48 -22.20
C ASN A 52 -42.20 8.08 -23.10
N ASN A 53 -43.01 9.01 -22.59
CA ASN A 53 -44.05 9.72 -23.33
C ASN A 53 -43.54 10.93 -24.12
N MET A 54 -42.28 11.35 -23.92
CA MET A 54 -41.71 12.44 -24.70
C MET A 54 -41.39 12.02 -26.17
N PRO A 55 -41.37 12.97 -27.12
CA PRO A 55 -40.81 12.69 -28.44
C PRO A 55 -39.38 12.22 -28.39
N GLU A 56 -38.99 11.28 -29.27
CA GLU A 56 -37.62 10.71 -29.28
C GLU A 56 -36.50 11.77 -29.30
N GLY A 57 -36.69 12.87 -30.05
CA GLY A 57 -35.74 13.98 -30.05
C GLY A 57 -35.57 14.69 -28.71
N ALA A 58 -36.64 14.79 -27.91
CA ALA A 58 -36.63 15.38 -26.60
C ALA A 58 -36.00 14.40 -25.57
N GLN A 59 -36.27 13.09 -25.71
CA GLN A 59 -35.57 12.07 -24.89
C GLN A 59 -34.07 12.10 -25.13
N VAL A 60 -33.61 12.15 -26.38
CA VAL A 60 -32.16 12.27 -26.69
C VAL A 60 -31.56 13.58 -26.14
N ALA A 61 -32.34 14.68 -26.16
CA ALA A 61 -31.90 15.95 -25.55
C ALA A 61 -31.71 15.83 -24.03
N LEU A 62 -32.66 15.17 -23.36
CA LEU A 62 -32.59 14.87 -21.92
C LEU A 62 -31.36 14.03 -21.58
N LEU A 63 -31.15 12.91 -22.28
CA LEU A 63 -29.98 12.01 -22.02
C LEU A 63 -28.66 12.74 -22.18
N LYS A 64 -28.54 13.64 -23.15
CA LYS A 64 -27.33 14.46 -23.32
C LYS A 64 -27.21 15.57 -22.29
N ALA A 65 -28.28 16.04 -21.70
CA ALA A 65 -28.23 16.98 -20.60
C ALA A 65 -27.77 16.24 -19.33
N LEU A 66 -28.40 15.11 -18.99
CA LEU A 66 -28.01 14.26 -17.85
C LEU A 66 -26.55 13.80 -17.92
N SER A 67 -26.02 13.50 -19.11
CA SER A 67 -24.61 13.11 -19.27
C SER A 67 -23.58 14.19 -18.93
N LYS A 68 -24.01 15.38 -18.55
CA LYS A 68 -23.14 16.50 -18.13
C LYS A 68 -23.27 16.81 -16.63
N GLU A 69 -24.28 16.22 -16.00
CA GLU A 69 -24.50 16.36 -14.56
C GLU A 69 -23.63 15.35 -13.82
N HIS A 70 -22.68 15.85 -13.07
CA HIS A 70 -21.77 15.01 -12.26
C HIS A 70 -22.46 14.62 -10.93
N HIS A 71 -23.61 13.94 -11.06
CA HIS A 71 -24.41 13.52 -9.92
C HIS A 71 -24.91 12.08 -10.10
N THR A 72 -24.90 11.30 -9.04
CA THR A 72 -25.33 9.88 -9.03
C THR A 72 -26.76 9.70 -9.53
N ASP A 73 -27.69 10.59 -9.14
CA ASP A 73 -29.09 10.54 -9.57
C ASP A 73 -29.24 10.63 -11.09
N ALA A 74 -28.37 11.41 -11.77
CA ALA A 74 -28.35 11.47 -13.22
C ALA A 74 -27.92 10.13 -13.84
N ALA A 75 -26.95 9.46 -13.22
CA ALA A 75 -26.53 8.14 -13.62
C ALA A 75 -27.62 7.09 -13.39
N ASP A 76 -28.33 7.15 -12.27
CA ASP A 76 -29.44 6.25 -11.93
C ASP A 76 -30.59 6.34 -12.92
N VAL A 77 -31.00 7.57 -13.29
CA VAL A 77 -32.01 7.77 -14.32
C VAL A 77 -31.55 7.23 -15.68
N LEU A 78 -30.28 7.40 -16.02
CA LEU A 78 -29.72 6.89 -17.26
C LEU A 78 -29.68 5.35 -17.31
N VAL A 79 -29.36 4.68 -16.20
CA VAL A 79 -29.44 3.21 -16.06
C VAL A 79 -30.87 2.74 -16.24
N ALA A 80 -31.82 3.37 -15.55
CA ALA A 80 -33.23 2.99 -15.66
C ALA A 80 -33.76 3.11 -17.10
N ILE A 81 -33.37 4.15 -17.82
CA ILE A 81 -33.73 4.33 -19.25
C ILE A 81 -33.03 3.31 -20.15
N ASN A 82 -31.74 3.00 -19.84
CA ASN A 82 -31.00 1.98 -20.62
C ASN A 82 -31.65 0.61 -20.54
N GLU A 83 -32.14 0.23 -19.35
CA GLU A 83 -32.73 -1.09 -19.11
C GLU A 83 -34.18 -1.18 -19.60
N LEU A 84 -34.99 -0.14 -19.38
CA LEU A 84 -36.45 -0.24 -19.48
C LEU A 84 -37.07 0.58 -20.63
N SER A 85 -36.33 1.45 -21.32
CA SER A 85 -36.91 2.20 -22.43
C SER A 85 -37.34 1.24 -23.57
N PRO A 86 -38.55 1.38 -24.12
CA PRO A 86 -39.02 0.54 -25.21
C PRO A 86 -38.24 0.80 -26.52
N ILE A 87 -37.60 1.96 -26.65
CA ILE A 87 -36.98 2.43 -27.91
C ILE A 87 -35.48 2.08 -27.89
N LYS A 88 -35.05 1.21 -28.80
CA LYS A 88 -33.66 0.74 -28.91
C LYS A 88 -32.64 1.86 -29.08
N ASP A 89 -32.95 2.91 -29.85
CA ASP A 89 -32.02 4.01 -30.09
C ASP A 89 -31.88 4.93 -28.86
N ILE A 90 -32.92 5.01 -28.03
CA ILE A 90 -32.88 5.70 -26.73
C ILE A 90 -32.01 4.93 -25.76
N ARG A 91 -32.17 3.60 -25.61
CA ARG A 91 -31.30 2.76 -24.79
C ARG A 91 -29.82 2.91 -25.17
N LYS A 92 -29.54 2.91 -26.48
CA LYS A 92 -28.17 3.08 -26.99
C LYS A 92 -27.58 4.45 -26.64
N GLU A 93 -28.37 5.51 -26.66
CA GLU A 93 -27.90 6.85 -26.29
C GLU A 93 -27.80 7.00 -24.77
N ALA A 94 -28.67 6.37 -23.96
CA ALA A 94 -28.56 6.31 -22.52
C ALA A 94 -27.25 5.64 -22.10
N ARG A 95 -26.92 4.48 -22.69
CA ARG A 95 -25.64 3.79 -22.47
C ARG A 95 -24.42 4.66 -22.82
N ARG A 96 -24.46 5.41 -23.90
CA ARG A 96 -23.38 6.35 -24.27
C ARG A 96 -23.26 7.51 -23.30
N SER A 97 -24.39 7.95 -22.73
CA SER A 97 -24.44 9.01 -21.73
C SER A 97 -23.89 8.54 -20.39
N LEU A 98 -24.16 7.28 -20.01
CA LEU A 98 -23.54 6.62 -18.85
C LEU A 98 -22.03 6.55 -18.98
N ILE A 99 -21.50 6.05 -20.10
CA ILE A 99 -20.04 5.97 -20.34
C ILE A 99 -19.37 7.34 -20.13
N ARG A 100 -20.03 8.45 -20.51
CA ARG A 100 -19.49 9.80 -20.29
C ARG A 100 -19.47 10.21 -18.83
N LEU A 101 -20.43 9.76 -18.03
CA LEU A 101 -20.45 9.98 -16.59
C LEU A 101 -19.40 9.10 -15.89
N GLU A 102 -19.22 7.86 -16.34
CA GLU A 102 -18.16 6.96 -15.87
C GLU A 102 -16.76 7.53 -16.14
N GLU A 103 -16.53 8.19 -17.30
CA GLU A 103 -15.27 8.88 -17.63
C GLU A 103 -14.91 10.01 -16.63
N VAL A 104 -15.92 10.56 -15.94
CA VAL A 104 -15.76 11.60 -14.90
C VAL A 104 -16.01 11.07 -13.48
N ARG A 105 -15.93 9.75 -13.29
CA ARG A 105 -16.11 9.03 -12.03
C ARG A 105 -17.48 9.24 -11.37
N THR A 106 -18.55 9.39 -12.13
CA THR A 106 -19.93 9.45 -11.65
C THR A 106 -20.63 8.14 -12.00
N TYR A 107 -20.93 7.32 -11.03
CA TYR A 107 -21.49 5.97 -11.18
C TYR A 107 -22.92 5.90 -10.65
N PRO A 108 -23.79 5.02 -11.23
CA PRO A 108 -25.13 4.81 -10.72
C PRO A 108 -25.12 4.03 -9.40
N GLN A 109 -26.04 4.36 -8.53
CA GLN A 109 -26.29 3.63 -7.27
C GLN A 109 -27.58 2.80 -7.33
N TRP A 110 -28.43 3.05 -8.31
CA TRP A 110 -29.68 2.32 -8.49
C TRP A 110 -29.52 1.14 -9.47
N SER A 111 -30.19 0.02 -9.14
CA SER A 111 -30.32 -1.15 -10.03
C SER A 111 -31.78 -1.55 -10.21
N PRO A 112 -32.18 -2.08 -11.41
CA PRO A 112 -33.57 -2.42 -11.69
C PRO A 112 -34.06 -3.56 -10.78
N PRO A 113 -35.28 -3.45 -10.19
CA PRO A 113 -35.90 -4.54 -9.48
C PRO A 113 -36.13 -5.73 -10.42
N ILE A 114 -35.65 -6.92 -10.07
CA ILE A 114 -35.74 -8.11 -10.91
C ILE A 114 -37.13 -8.68 -10.87
N ASP A 115 -37.91 -8.48 -11.95
CA ASP A 115 -39.20 -9.12 -12.14
C ASP A 115 -39.02 -10.55 -12.71
N ARG A 116 -39.42 -11.55 -11.91
CA ARG A 116 -39.29 -12.97 -12.27
C ARG A 116 -40.47 -13.38 -13.15
N THR A 117 -40.44 -13.17 -14.46
CA THR A 117 -41.30 -13.91 -15.38
C THR A 117 -40.66 -15.23 -15.81
N PRO A 118 -41.40 -16.35 -15.84
CA PRO A 118 -40.82 -17.68 -15.96
C PRO A 118 -40.44 -18.02 -17.40
N THR A 119 -39.17 -17.86 -17.74
CA THR A 119 -38.57 -18.55 -18.88
C THR A 119 -37.91 -19.82 -18.35
N VAL A 120 -38.35 -20.98 -18.83
CA VAL A 120 -37.82 -22.32 -18.59
C VAL A 120 -36.80 -22.44 -17.46
N GLN A 121 -37.28 -22.86 -16.30
CA GLN A 121 -36.48 -23.08 -15.09
C GLN A 121 -35.37 -24.10 -15.37
N VAL A 122 -34.16 -23.60 -15.63
CA VAL A 122 -32.99 -24.21 -15.00
C VAL A 122 -32.88 -23.47 -13.69
N THR A 123 -33.37 -24.03 -12.61
CA THR A 123 -33.17 -23.58 -11.26
C THR A 123 -31.65 -23.47 -11.07
N PRO A 124 -31.08 -22.26 -10.81
CA PRO A 124 -29.68 -22.22 -10.43
C PRO A 124 -29.53 -23.10 -9.20
N PRO A 125 -28.48 -23.92 -9.11
CA PRO A 125 -28.27 -24.79 -7.95
C PRO A 125 -28.30 -23.91 -6.70
N SER A 126 -29.10 -24.30 -5.70
CA SER A 126 -29.14 -23.64 -4.41
C SER A 126 -27.75 -23.73 -3.82
N LEU A 127 -27.22 -22.57 -3.38
CA LEU A 127 -25.89 -22.43 -2.80
C LEU A 127 -26.07 -22.27 -1.28
N ARG A 128 -25.31 -23.05 -0.53
CA ARG A 128 -25.28 -23.00 0.94
C ARG A 128 -23.90 -22.57 1.41
N PHE A 129 -23.86 -21.67 2.38
CA PHE A 129 -22.61 -21.27 3.02
C PHE A 129 -21.88 -22.48 3.60
N TRP A 130 -20.59 -22.59 3.33
CA TRP A 130 -19.74 -23.68 3.79
C TRP A 130 -18.60 -23.19 4.68
N LYS A 131 -17.86 -22.15 4.28
CA LYS A 131 -16.75 -21.61 5.03
C LYS A 131 -16.50 -20.15 4.64
N GLY A 132 -16.15 -19.32 5.60
CA GLY A 132 -15.62 -17.97 5.40
C GLY A 132 -14.29 -17.81 6.13
N MET A 133 -13.46 -16.92 5.62
CA MET A 133 -12.18 -16.55 6.19
C MET A 133 -11.94 -15.06 5.94
N VAL A 134 -11.38 -14.39 6.92
CA VAL A 134 -10.99 -12.98 6.83
C VAL A 134 -9.55 -12.82 7.31
N THR A 135 -8.79 -11.92 6.69
CA THR A 135 -7.46 -11.56 7.18
C THR A 135 -7.61 -10.71 8.44
N ASP A 136 -6.84 -11.06 9.47
CA ASP A 136 -6.74 -10.28 10.71
C ASP A 136 -5.45 -9.45 10.63
N SER A 137 -5.52 -8.33 9.95
CA SER A 137 -4.43 -7.35 9.90
C SER A 137 -4.86 -6.12 10.68
N ARG A 138 -4.55 -6.10 11.98
CA ARG A 138 -4.85 -4.97 12.87
C ARG A 138 -4.12 -3.68 12.49
N ASP A 139 -3.06 -3.81 11.70
CA ASP A 139 -2.20 -2.69 11.27
C ASP A 139 -2.50 -2.19 9.85
N MET A 140 -3.51 -2.77 9.16
CA MET A 140 -3.87 -2.38 7.81
C MET A 140 -5.34 -1.97 7.77
N SER A 141 -5.62 -0.80 7.25
CA SER A 141 -6.98 -0.26 7.05
C SER A 141 -7.86 -1.13 6.13
N TRP A 142 -7.31 -2.20 5.57
CA TRP A 142 -7.99 -3.09 4.64
C TRP A 142 -7.91 -4.55 5.06
N VAL A 143 -8.94 -5.33 4.74
CA VAL A 143 -9.01 -6.78 4.96
C VAL A 143 -9.42 -7.51 3.71
N GLU A 144 -8.93 -8.74 3.53
CA GLU A 144 -9.42 -9.66 2.53
C GLU A 144 -10.41 -10.63 3.15
N LEU A 145 -11.61 -10.70 2.57
CA LEU A 145 -12.70 -11.55 3.00
C LEU A 145 -13.02 -12.56 1.91
N ALA A 146 -12.92 -13.86 2.21
CA ALA A 146 -13.28 -14.93 1.29
C ALA A 146 -14.44 -15.78 1.84
N LEU A 147 -15.51 -15.90 1.06
CA LEU A 147 -16.71 -16.67 1.40
C LEU A 147 -16.92 -17.80 0.41
N CYS A 148 -17.09 -19.01 0.89
CA CYS A 148 -17.27 -20.20 0.08
C CYS A 148 -18.65 -20.83 0.27
N PHE A 149 -19.33 -21.05 -0.84
CA PHE A 149 -20.69 -21.63 -0.89
C PHE A 149 -20.66 -22.93 -1.68
N GLU A 150 -21.23 -24.02 -1.11
CA GLU A 150 -21.38 -25.31 -1.77
C GLU A 150 -22.73 -25.43 -2.48
N GLN A 151 -22.77 -26.18 -3.57
CA GLN A 151 -24.02 -26.50 -4.26
C GLN A 151 -24.76 -27.61 -3.51
N GLU A 152 -26.03 -27.39 -3.17
CA GLU A 152 -26.84 -28.42 -2.44
C GLU A 152 -26.94 -29.76 -3.19
N ASP A 153 -27.10 -29.69 -4.53
CA ASP A 153 -27.20 -30.89 -5.37
C ASP A 153 -25.85 -31.56 -5.65
N ASN A 154 -24.73 -30.84 -5.46
CA ASN A 154 -23.37 -31.34 -5.67
C ASN A 154 -22.39 -30.67 -4.71
N PRO A 155 -22.29 -31.09 -3.44
CA PRO A 155 -21.44 -30.48 -2.42
C PRO A 155 -19.94 -30.48 -2.72
N SER A 156 -19.50 -31.17 -3.79
CA SER A 156 -18.10 -31.11 -4.23
C SER A 156 -17.80 -29.89 -5.09
N GLN A 157 -18.82 -29.24 -5.64
CA GLN A 157 -18.72 -27.97 -6.39
C GLN A 157 -19.00 -26.80 -5.47
N VAL A 158 -18.14 -25.82 -5.53
CA VAL A 158 -18.21 -24.63 -4.67
C VAL A 158 -18.07 -23.35 -5.49
N ARG A 159 -18.62 -22.27 -4.94
CA ARG A 159 -18.39 -20.90 -5.42
C ARG A 159 -17.74 -20.12 -4.31
N ILE A 160 -16.66 -19.42 -4.64
CA ILE A 160 -15.92 -18.55 -3.74
C ILE A 160 -16.24 -17.11 -4.16
N LEU A 161 -16.56 -16.26 -3.19
CA LEU A 161 -16.66 -14.81 -3.30
C LEU A 161 -15.51 -14.22 -2.51
N VAL A 162 -14.77 -13.30 -3.10
CA VAL A 162 -13.64 -12.63 -2.43
C VAL A 162 -13.84 -11.13 -2.53
N PHE A 163 -13.61 -10.45 -1.42
CA PHE A 163 -13.74 -9.01 -1.28
C PHE A 163 -12.45 -8.47 -0.68
N SER A 164 -11.93 -7.39 -1.25
CA SER A 164 -10.94 -6.53 -0.61
C SER A 164 -11.68 -5.32 -0.05
N LEU A 165 -11.67 -5.15 1.26
CA LEU A 165 -12.44 -4.13 1.97
C LEU A 165 -11.47 -3.12 2.62
N ASP A 166 -11.66 -1.83 2.36
CA ASP A 166 -10.92 -0.72 2.94
C ASP A 166 -11.89 0.17 3.70
N PHE A 167 -11.74 0.23 5.01
CA PHE A 167 -12.68 0.94 5.89
C PHE A 167 -12.37 2.45 6.01
N LEU A 168 -11.18 2.89 5.60
CA LEU A 168 -10.75 4.28 5.75
C LEU A 168 -11.00 5.16 4.52
N HIS A 169 -10.93 4.57 3.28
CA HIS A 169 -11.03 5.40 2.07
C HIS A 169 -11.84 4.77 0.94
N ASP A 170 -11.46 3.56 0.50
CA ASP A 170 -11.97 2.98 -0.75
C ASP A 170 -13.24 2.13 -0.58
N GLY A 171 -13.59 1.75 0.64
CA GLY A 171 -14.74 0.90 0.94
C GLY A 171 -14.58 -0.50 0.37
N VAL A 172 -15.54 -0.98 -0.41
CA VAL A 172 -15.36 -2.21 -1.21
C VAL A 172 -14.42 -1.86 -2.36
N LYS A 173 -13.13 -2.18 -2.19
CA LYS A 173 -12.05 -1.82 -3.10
C LYS A 173 -11.97 -2.77 -4.30
N ASP A 174 -12.13 -4.08 -4.06
CA ASP A 174 -12.15 -5.09 -5.12
C ASP A 174 -13.11 -6.24 -4.78
N PHE A 175 -13.56 -6.91 -5.82
CA PHE A 175 -14.43 -8.08 -5.70
C PHE A 175 -14.23 -9.02 -6.88
N PHE A 176 -14.08 -10.31 -6.59
CA PHE A 176 -14.14 -11.33 -7.62
C PHE A 176 -14.87 -12.60 -7.14
N THR A 177 -15.35 -13.40 -8.09
CA THR A 177 -15.99 -14.68 -7.78
C THR A 177 -15.43 -15.80 -8.63
N ARG A 178 -15.26 -16.97 -8.03
CA ARG A 178 -14.71 -18.15 -8.69
C ARG A 178 -15.53 -19.40 -8.39
N THR A 179 -15.67 -20.27 -9.38
CA THR A 179 -16.27 -21.59 -9.20
C THR A 179 -15.17 -22.65 -9.26
N GLY A 180 -15.27 -23.67 -8.41
CA GLY A 180 -14.28 -24.75 -8.33
C GLY A 180 -14.80 -25.95 -7.57
N ASN A 181 -13.91 -26.79 -7.09
CA ASN A 181 -14.20 -27.85 -6.15
C ASN A 181 -13.67 -27.50 -4.75
N LYS A 182 -14.11 -28.26 -3.71
CA LYS A 182 -13.68 -28.01 -2.33
C LYS A 182 -12.16 -27.97 -2.15
N ARG A 183 -11.42 -28.80 -2.87
CA ARG A 183 -9.95 -28.82 -2.82
C ARG A 183 -9.37 -27.51 -3.38
N THR A 184 -10.00 -26.94 -4.40
CA THR A 184 -9.59 -25.64 -4.95
C THR A 184 -9.83 -24.51 -3.93
N ALA A 185 -10.97 -24.57 -3.20
CA ALA A 185 -11.25 -23.62 -2.14
C ALA A 185 -10.31 -23.77 -0.93
N GLU A 186 -10.03 -25.01 -0.52
CA GLU A 186 -9.06 -25.28 0.56
C GLU A 186 -7.66 -24.78 0.21
N ASN A 187 -7.22 -24.94 -1.04
CA ASN A 187 -5.94 -24.40 -1.49
C ASN A 187 -5.96 -22.87 -1.52
N PHE A 188 -7.08 -22.24 -1.85
CA PHE A 188 -7.23 -20.81 -1.83
C PHE A 188 -7.12 -20.25 -0.39
N PHE A 189 -7.87 -20.84 0.55
CA PHE A 189 -7.77 -20.47 1.97
C PHE A 189 -6.36 -20.69 2.54
N TYR A 190 -5.71 -21.78 2.16
CA TYR A 190 -4.32 -22.04 2.54
C TYR A 190 -3.36 -20.99 1.95
N GLY A 191 -3.62 -20.51 0.73
CA GLY A 191 -2.88 -19.39 0.13
C GLY A 191 -3.04 -18.10 0.93
N MET A 192 -4.25 -17.75 1.36
CA MET A 192 -4.48 -16.59 2.23
C MET A 192 -3.69 -16.67 3.55
N GLU A 193 -3.51 -17.87 4.10
CA GLU A 193 -2.73 -18.09 5.33
C GLU A 193 -1.21 -18.02 5.10
N THR A 194 -0.71 -18.34 3.89
CA THR A 194 0.72 -18.54 3.65
C THR A 194 1.37 -17.48 2.78
N ASP A 195 0.62 -16.84 1.90
CA ASP A 195 1.15 -15.97 0.85
C ASP A 195 1.26 -14.49 1.28
N LEU A 196 0.67 -14.14 2.45
CA LEU A 196 0.76 -12.80 3.04
C LEU A 196 1.66 -12.83 4.30
N PRO A 197 2.96 -12.50 4.19
CA PRO A 197 3.86 -12.53 5.34
C PRO A 197 3.43 -11.48 6.38
N GLY A 198 3.16 -11.95 7.60
CA GLY A 198 2.77 -11.08 8.73
C GLY A 198 1.27 -10.86 8.90
N VAL A 199 0.44 -11.40 8.01
CA VAL A 199 -1.02 -11.36 8.12
C VAL A 199 -1.52 -12.69 8.69
N THR A 200 -2.30 -12.65 9.75
CA THR A 200 -3.01 -13.81 10.28
C THR A 200 -4.41 -13.88 9.69
N THR A 201 -5.01 -15.05 9.63
CA THR A 201 -6.37 -15.24 9.14
C THR A 201 -7.25 -15.82 10.22
N LYS A 202 -8.54 -15.47 10.22
CA LYS A 202 -9.57 -16.01 11.11
C LYS A 202 -10.72 -16.60 10.32
N ASP A 203 -11.38 -17.62 10.89
CA ASP A 203 -12.66 -18.10 10.36
C ASP A 203 -13.70 -16.96 10.50
N CYS A 204 -14.54 -16.78 9.48
CA CYS A 204 -15.53 -15.73 9.40
C CYS A 204 -16.92 -16.34 9.18
N SER A 205 -17.90 -15.98 10.01
CA SER A 205 -19.30 -16.36 9.81
C SER A 205 -19.94 -15.53 8.69
N LEU A 206 -21.11 -15.99 8.20
CA LEU A 206 -21.80 -15.23 7.14
C LEU A 206 -22.35 -13.89 7.66
N ALA A 207 -22.76 -13.84 8.93
CA ALA A 207 -23.22 -12.62 9.58
C ALA A 207 -22.09 -11.60 9.80
N GLN A 208 -20.92 -12.06 10.27
CA GLN A 208 -19.72 -11.23 10.34
C GLN A 208 -19.30 -10.69 8.97
N ALA A 209 -19.30 -11.53 7.94
CA ALA A 209 -18.99 -11.12 6.57
C ALA A 209 -19.95 -10.05 6.04
N ARG A 210 -21.25 -10.20 6.33
CA ARG A 210 -22.26 -9.20 5.96
C ARG A 210 -21.99 -7.85 6.60
N ARG A 211 -21.68 -7.83 7.89
CA ARG A 211 -21.33 -6.61 8.63
C ARG A 211 -20.14 -5.90 8.01
N LEU A 212 -19.02 -6.61 7.78
CA LEU A 212 -17.81 -6.05 7.16
C LEU A 212 -18.10 -5.44 5.77
N ILE A 213 -18.89 -6.13 4.94
CA ILE A 213 -19.26 -5.61 3.61
C ILE A 213 -20.15 -4.36 3.73
N LEU A 214 -21.08 -4.33 4.67
CA LEU A 214 -21.96 -3.16 4.89
C LEU A 214 -21.16 -1.95 5.39
N GLU A 215 -20.21 -2.15 6.30
CA GLU A 215 -19.30 -1.12 6.79
C GLU A 215 -18.44 -0.55 5.66
N ALA A 216 -17.83 -1.41 4.84
CA ALA A 216 -17.09 -0.97 3.66
C ALA A 216 -17.97 -0.22 2.64
N LEU A 217 -19.21 -0.64 2.42
CA LEU A 217 -20.17 0.09 1.57
C LEU A 217 -20.54 1.45 2.14
N ASP A 218 -20.54 1.58 3.46
CA ASP A 218 -20.76 2.86 4.13
C ASP A 218 -19.57 3.80 3.98
N ALA A 219 -18.35 3.27 4.06
CA ALA A 219 -17.14 3.99 3.72
C ALA A 219 -17.16 4.49 2.25
N ASN A 220 -17.55 3.66 1.27
CA ASN A 220 -17.74 4.12 -0.11
C ASN A 220 -18.68 5.33 -0.21
N LYS A 221 -19.78 5.32 0.57
CA LYS A 221 -20.74 6.45 0.58
C LYS A 221 -20.15 7.69 1.25
N HIS A 222 -19.45 7.49 2.36
CA HIS A 222 -18.86 8.57 3.15
C HIS A 222 -17.79 9.33 2.36
N TYR A 223 -16.88 8.60 1.72
CA TYR A 223 -15.77 9.17 0.95
C TYR A 223 -16.10 9.42 -0.53
N GLY A 224 -17.28 9.03 -1.01
CA GLY A 224 -17.71 9.21 -2.40
C GLY A 224 -16.94 8.35 -3.39
N THR A 225 -16.37 7.24 -2.95
CA THR A 225 -15.67 6.28 -3.78
C THR A 225 -16.65 5.30 -4.43
N ALA A 226 -16.30 4.75 -5.60
CA ALA A 226 -17.17 3.83 -6.32
C ALA A 226 -16.78 2.38 -6.03
N THR A 227 -17.78 1.54 -5.77
CA THR A 227 -17.59 0.09 -5.69
C THR A 227 -17.14 -0.50 -7.04
N PRO A 228 -16.35 -1.58 -7.06
CA PRO A 228 -15.81 -2.19 -8.27
C PRO A 228 -16.90 -2.63 -9.26
N ARG A 229 -16.57 -2.61 -10.54
CA ARG A 229 -17.47 -3.07 -11.63
C ARG A 229 -17.95 -4.50 -11.40
N ASP A 230 -17.05 -5.39 -10.98
CA ASP A 230 -17.36 -6.80 -10.77
C ASP A 230 -18.28 -7.01 -9.56
N TYR A 231 -18.21 -6.14 -8.54
CA TYR A 231 -19.19 -6.08 -7.46
C TYR A 231 -20.59 -5.79 -8.02
N HIS A 232 -20.72 -4.76 -8.88
CA HIS A 232 -22.02 -4.41 -9.50
C HIS A 232 -22.56 -5.50 -10.41
N LEU A 233 -21.70 -6.16 -11.19
CA LEU A 233 -22.12 -7.27 -12.06
C LEU A 233 -22.64 -8.48 -11.29
N ASN A 234 -22.20 -8.64 -10.04
CA ASN A 234 -22.57 -9.75 -9.17
C ASN A 234 -23.48 -9.33 -8.00
N ILE A 235 -23.97 -8.09 -7.96
CA ILE A 235 -24.76 -7.55 -6.85
C ILE A 235 -25.97 -8.44 -6.47
N SER A 236 -26.67 -9.01 -7.46
CA SER A 236 -27.78 -9.92 -7.20
C SER A 236 -27.34 -11.21 -6.52
N LEU A 237 -26.14 -11.69 -6.82
CA LEU A 237 -25.56 -12.87 -6.20
C LEU A 237 -25.13 -12.54 -4.78
N ILE A 238 -24.48 -11.39 -4.58
CA ILE A 238 -23.99 -10.91 -3.28
C ILE A 238 -25.19 -10.66 -2.36
N ASN A 239 -26.22 -9.97 -2.84
CA ASN A 239 -27.44 -9.77 -2.07
C ASN A 239 -28.09 -11.08 -1.64
N GLN A 240 -28.25 -12.01 -2.59
CA GLN A 240 -28.91 -13.29 -2.32
C GLN A 240 -28.13 -14.18 -1.34
N LEU A 241 -26.80 -14.20 -1.43
CA LEU A 241 -25.96 -15.13 -0.68
C LEU A 241 -25.44 -14.53 0.64
N VAL A 242 -25.30 -13.21 0.71
CA VAL A 242 -24.66 -12.53 1.84
C VAL A 242 -25.56 -11.46 2.43
N LEU A 243 -25.95 -10.41 1.68
CA LEU A 243 -26.60 -9.23 2.28
C LEU A 243 -28.09 -9.47 2.65
N GLU A 244 -28.79 -10.33 1.92
CA GLU A 244 -30.21 -10.64 2.12
C GLU A 244 -30.44 -12.14 2.41
N ALA A 245 -29.38 -12.86 2.82
CA ALA A 245 -29.50 -14.31 3.10
C ALA A 245 -30.47 -14.55 4.27
N PRO A 246 -31.38 -15.55 4.15
CA PRO A 246 -32.38 -15.79 5.19
C PRO A 246 -31.75 -16.36 6.47
N GLY A 247 -32.18 -15.89 7.63
CA GLY A 247 -31.74 -16.34 8.95
C GLY A 247 -30.60 -15.53 9.55
N LEU A 248 -30.03 -14.57 8.82
CA LEU A 248 -28.92 -13.72 9.31
C LEU A 248 -29.37 -12.78 10.45
N GLU A 249 -30.63 -12.36 10.47
CA GLU A 249 -31.14 -11.48 11.53
C GLU A 249 -31.14 -12.16 12.92
N GLU A 250 -31.27 -13.50 12.96
CA GLU A 250 -31.15 -14.26 14.22
C GLU A 250 -29.67 -14.46 14.59
N GLU A 251 -28.79 -14.71 13.62
CA GLU A 251 -27.34 -14.81 13.85
C GLU A 251 -26.71 -13.43 14.16
N GLU A 252 -27.24 -12.34 13.59
CA GLU A 252 -26.81 -10.99 13.92
C GLU A 252 -27.27 -10.55 15.31
N ALA A 253 -28.48 -10.93 15.73
CA ALA A 253 -28.96 -10.69 17.08
C ALA A 253 -28.16 -11.53 18.12
N GLU A 254 -27.73 -12.74 17.78
CA GLU A 254 -26.79 -13.52 18.61
C GLU A 254 -25.39 -12.89 18.61
N LEU A 255 -24.95 -12.30 17.50
CA LEU A 255 -23.69 -11.57 17.38
C LEU A 255 -23.80 -10.14 17.96
N GLU A 256 -25.00 -9.54 18.01
CA GLU A 256 -25.26 -8.28 18.74
C GLU A 256 -25.37 -8.53 20.24
N ASP A 257 -25.92 -9.65 20.69
CA ASP A 257 -25.86 -10.10 22.09
C ASP A 257 -24.42 -10.55 22.49
N GLU A 258 -23.63 -11.09 21.54
CA GLU A 258 -22.19 -11.38 21.73
C GLU A 258 -21.33 -10.12 21.52
N ASN A 259 -21.81 -9.05 20.84
CA ASN A 259 -21.14 -7.77 20.59
C ASN A 259 -21.75 -6.59 21.35
N GLU A 260 -22.84 -6.75 22.09
CA GLU A 260 -23.20 -5.93 23.26
C GLU A 260 -22.42 -6.37 24.51
N GLU A 261 -21.85 -7.55 24.54
CA GLU A 261 -20.49 -7.68 24.98
C GLU A 261 -19.65 -7.00 23.88
N GLU A 262 -19.38 -5.65 23.98
CA GLU A 262 -18.29 -4.95 23.30
C GLU A 262 -17.27 -6.00 22.86
N GLU A 263 -16.62 -5.94 21.65
CA GLU A 263 -15.30 -6.54 21.54
C GLU A 263 -14.52 -5.99 22.73
N THR A 264 -14.80 -6.52 23.88
CA THR A 264 -13.98 -6.40 25.03
C THR A 264 -12.74 -7.09 24.55
N ILE A 265 -11.82 -6.27 23.99
CA ILE A 265 -10.45 -6.68 23.81
C ILE A 265 -10.19 -7.38 25.12
N ASP A 266 -10.00 -8.69 25.03
CA ASP A 266 -9.91 -9.50 26.25
C ASP A 266 -8.67 -9.03 27.00
N LEU A 267 -8.87 -8.03 27.84
CA LEU A 267 -7.84 -7.46 28.71
C LEU A 267 -7.46 -8.44 29.82
N HIS A 268 -8.12 -9.64 29.84
CA HIS A 268 -7.86 -10.67 30.82
C HIS A 268 -6.61 -11.47 30.46
N GLY A 269 -5.78 -11.70 31.43
CA GLY A 269 -4.60 -12.55 31.30
C GLY A 269 -3.45 -11.96 30.48
N LEU A 270 -3.47 -10.66 30.17
CA LEU A 270 -2.37 -9.99 29.49
C LEU A 270 -1.05 -10.14 30.28
N SER A 271 0.04 -10.37 29.56
CA SER A 271 1.38 -10.28 30.15
C SER A 271 1.68 -8.82 30.54
N PRO A 272 2.62 -8.56 31.45
CA PRO A 272 3.01 -7.18 31.78
C PRO A 272 3.41 -6.35 30.57
N GLU A 273 4.11 -6.96 29.61
CA GLU A 273 4.48 -6.31 28.35
C GLU A 273 3.25 -6.04 27.49
N GLY A 274 2.34 -7.02 27.38
CA GLY A 274 1.08 -6.89 26.65
C GLY A 274 0.20 -5.75 27.17
N VAL A 275 0.16 -5.53 28.48
CA VAL A 275 -0.58 -4.38 29.08
C VAL A 275 -0.01 -3.06 28.58
N ILE A 276 1.31 -2.93 28.47
CA ILE A 276 1.94 -1.68 28.02
C ILE A 276 1.74 -1.48 26.52
N ILE A 277 1.88 -2.53 25.72
CA ILE A 277 1.65 -2.46 24.28
C ILE A 277 0.22 -1.97 24.02
N ASN A 278 -0.77 -2.65 24.61
CA ASN A 278 -2.17 -2.26 24.45
C ASN A 278 -2.44 -0.84 24.99
N PHE A 279 -1.84 -0.45 26.11
CA PHE A 279 -2.03 0.91 26.64
C PHE A 279 -1.55 1.98 25.66
N VAL A 280 -0.38 1.79 25.06
CA VAL A 280 0.18 2.75 24.10
C VAL A 280 -0.63 2.75 22.79
N GLU A 281 -1.01 1.57 22.28
CA GLU A 281 -1.86 1.45 21.09
C GLU A 281 -3.23 2.11 21.28
N PHE A 282 -3.92 1.83 22.38
CA PHE A 282 -5.21 2.46 22.69
C PHE A 282 -5.10 3.97 22.83
N TRP A 283 -4.00 4.43 23.40
CA TRP A 283 -3.77 5.85 23.59
C TRP A 283 -3.59 6.59 22.26
N VAL A 284 -2.90 5.98 21.30
CA VAL A 284 -2.68 6.55 19.95
C VAL A 284 -3.93 6.44 19.07
N ASN A 285 -4.67 5.33 19.18
CA ASN A 285 -5.89 5.11 18.39
C ASN A 285 -7.10 5.91 18.91
N GLY A 286 -6.95 6.60 20.05
CA GLY A 286 -8.06 7.31 20.68
C GLY A 286 -9.00 6.44 21.51
N ASP A 287 -8.68 5.14 21.71
CA ASP A 287 -9.45 4.19 22.53
C ASP A 287 -9.18 4.43 24.03
N PHE A 288 -9.35 5.67 24.47
CA PHE A 288 -8.99 6.12 25.81
C PHE A 288 -9.78 5.44 26.91
N ASP A 289 -10.98 5.00 26.66
CA ASP A 289 -11.79 4.24 27.58
C ASP A 289 -11.17 2.86 27.91
N LEU A 290 -10.59 2.18 26.89
CA LEU A 290 -9.83 0.93 27.06
C LEU A 290 -8.48 1.18 27.73
N ALA A 291 -7.80 2.26 27.35
CA ALA A 291 -6.55 2.66 28.03
C ALA A 291 -6.77 2.91 29.52
N TYR A 292 -7.88 3.54 29.90
CA TYR A 292 -8.22 3.79 31.32
C TYR A 292 -8.43 2.49 32.11
N GLU A 293 -9.00 1.45 31.50
CA GLU A 293 -9.20 0.14 32.16
C GLU A 293 -7.88 -0.59 32.47
N LEU A 294 -6.81 -0.29 31.74
CA LEU A 294 -5.48 -0.83 32.02
C LEU A 294 -4.80 -0.14 33.21
N LEU A 295 -5.34 0.98 33.71
CA LEU A 295 -4.79 1.69 34.85
C LEU A 295 -5.29 1.07 36.16
N SER A 296 -4.39 0.90 37.15
CA SER A 296 -4.79 0.47 38.49
C SER A 296 -5.73 1.47 39.18
N THR A 297 -6.52 1.00 40.12
CA THR A 297 -7.52 1.84 40.82
C THR A 297 -6.87 3.02 41.57
N ASP A 298 -5.62 2.91 42.00
CA ASP A 298 -4.81 3.94 42.65
C ASP A 298 -3.73 4.54 41.74
N SER A 299 -3.83 4.32 40.44
CA SER A 299 -2.86 4.85 39.45
C SER A 299 -2.78 6.37 39.50
N ALA A 300 -1.55 6.89 39.53
CA ALA A 300 -1.30 8.33 39.43
C ALA A 300 -1.73 8.90 38.10
N LEU A 301 -1.76 8.07 37.05
CA LEU A 301 -2.15 8.45 35.70
C LEU A 301 -3.67 8.70 35.57
N ARG A 302 -4.50 8.25 36.52
CA ARG A 302 -5.93 8.62 36.57
C ARG A 302 -6.17 10.08 36.98
N GLU A 303 -5.17 10.78 37.49
CA GLU A 303 -5.23 12.19 37.93
C GLU A 303 -6.34 12.49 38.94
N GLY A 304 -6.95 11.45 39.51
CA GLY A 304 -8.12 11.55 40.39
C GLY A 304 -9.42 11.90 39.66
N LEU A 305 -9.43 11.80 38.33
CA LEU A 305 -10.58 12.02 37.46
C LEU A 305 -11.46 10.76 37.37
N SER A 306 -12.74 10.94 37.08
CA SER A 306 -13.60 9.85 36.61
C SER A 306 -13.18 9.37 35.23
N LYS A 307 -13.64 8.18 34.78
CA LYS A 307 -13.36 7.66 33.45
C LYS A 307 -13.76 8.67 32.36
N ASP A 308 -15.00 9.16 32.43
CA ASP A 308 -15.54 10.10 31.43
C ASP A 308 -14.74 11.41 31.36
N GLU A 309 -14.38 12.03 32.50
CA GLU A 309 -13.56 13.25 32.53
C GLU A 309 -12.11 13.01 32.04
N TRP A 310 -11.60 11.78 32.27
CA TRP A 310 -10.25 11.39 31.82
C TRP A 310 -10.21 11.20 30.31
N VAL A 311 -11.23 10.55 29.72
CA VAL A 311 -11.41 10.34 28.29
C VAL A 311 -11.61 11.67 27.57
N GLU A 312 -12.62 12.50 27.99
CA GLU A 312 -12.89 13.81 27.38
C GLU A 312 -11.62 14.68 27.26
N ARG A 313 -10.78 14.69 28.29
CA ARG A 313 -9.53 15.48 28.27
C ARG A 313 -8.52 14.97 27.24
N ARG A 314 -8.52 13.69 26.91
CA ARG A 314 -7.60 13.08 25.95
C ARG A 314 -8.13 13.12 24.53
N GLU A 315 -9.43 13.08 24.36
CA GLU A 315 -10.07 13.38 23.08
C GLU A 315 -9.78 14.82 22.65
N ASP A 316 -9.87 15.79 23.56
CA ASP A 316 -9.48 17.18 23.29
C ASP A 316 -8.01 17.28 22.84
N TRP A 317 -7.12 16.50 23.48
CA TRP A 317 -5.70 16.47 23.09
C TRP A 317 -5.48 15.81 21.71
N LEU A 318 -6.22 14.73 21.41
CA LEU A 318 -6.12 14.02 20.13
C LEU A 318 -6.50 14.93 18.95
N GLU A 319 -7.56 15.75 19.12
CA GLU A 319 -7.97 16.73 18.11
C GLU A 319 -6.92 17.84 17.90
N GLU A 320 -6.18 18.22 18.95
CA GLU A 320 -5.16 19.28 18.87
C GLU A 320 -3.81 18.78 18.36
N ALA A 321 -3.42 17.57 18.72
CA ALA A 321 -2.07 17.03 18.45
C ALA A 321 -1.98 16.31 17.11
N ASP A 322 -3.12 15.85 16.56
CA ASP A 322 -3.22 15.08 15.31
C ASP A 322 -2.07 14.05 15.16
N PRO A 323 -1.98 13.07 16.10
CA PRO A 323 -0.85 12.16 16.14
C PRO A 323 -0.81 11.24 14.94
N GLY A 324 0.34 11.16 14.30
CA GLY A 324 0.61 10.25 13.21
C GLY A 324 1.09 8.87 13.69
N GLU A 325 1.87 8.19 12.86
CA GLU A 325 2.32 6.83 13.08
C GLU A 325 3.17 6.65 14.35
N LEU A 326 2.77 5.70 15.20
CA LEU A 326 3.51 5.30 16.40
C LEU A 326 4.49 4.17 16.07
N HIS A 327 5.74 4.31 16.51
CA HIS A 327 6.75 3.26 16.43
C HIS A 327 7.28 2.85 17.80
N PRO A 328 7.04 1.62 18.25
CA PRO A 328 7.74 1.08 19.41
C PRO A 328 9.20 0.78 19.05
N GLU A 329 10.14 1.41 19.76
CA GLU A 329 11.57 1.23 19.52
C GLU A 329 12.11 0.01 20.28
N PHE A 330 11.71 -0.13 21.54
CA PHE A 330 11.97 -1.30 22.36
C PHE A 330 11.00 -1.40 23.53
N ILE A 331 10.78 -2.61 24.01
CA ILE A 331 10.07 -2.93 25.25
C ILE A 331 10.94 -3.89 26.05
N HIS A 332 11.19 -3.60 27.35
CA HIS A 332 12.07 -4.41 28.17
C HIS A 332 11.57 -4.51 29.62
N GLU A 333 11.39 -5.74 30.13
CA GLU A 333 11.15 -5.96 31.56
C GLU A 333 12.44 -5.77 32.34
N ARG A 334 12.47 -4.77 33.23
CA ARG A 334 13.61 -4.55 34.13
C ARG A 334 13.71 -5.66 35.15
N GLU A 335 14.91 -6.22 35.33
CA GLU A 335 15.17 -7.08 36.49
C GLU A 335 15.02 -6.27 37.79
N PRO A 336 14.34 -6.80 38.81
CA PRO A 336 14.21 -6.11 40.08
C PRO A 336 15.62 -5.75 40.61
N GLN A 337 15.90 -4.46 40.78
CA GLN A 337 17.17 -4.03 41.36
C GLN A 337 17.27 -4.64 42.74
N GLU A 338 18.24 -5.54 42.94
CA GLU A 338 18.63 -5.95 44.28
C GLU A 338 19.07 -4.70 45.03
N SER A 339 18.26 -4.27 45.99
CA SER A 339 18.63 -3.12 46.82
C SER A 339 19.94 -3.45 47.52
N LYS A 340 21.03 -2.82 47.10
CA LYS A 340 22.37 -2.94 47.70
C LYS A 340 22.45 -2.33 49.13
N LEU A 341 21.32 -2.13 49.79
CA LEU A 341 21.24 -1.78 51.19
C LEU A 341 21.49 -3.04 52.02
N TRP A 342 22.77 -3.31 52.26
CA TRP A 342 23.20 -4.30 53.21
C TRP A 342 22.88 -3.82 54.65
N LEU A 343 21.69 -4.15 55.14
CA LEU A 343 21.35 -4.04 56.58
C LEU A 343 21.40 -5.44 57.18
N PRO A 344 22.33 -5.70 58.14
CA PRO A 344 22.43 -7.00 58.79
C PRO A 344 21.12 -7.28 59.51
N GLY A 345 20.43 -8.36 59.13
CA GLY A 345 19.24 -8.86 59.83
C GLY A 345 17.91 -8.71 59.10
N LEU A 346 17.87 -8.11 57.92
CA LEU A 346 16.69 -8.19 57.03
C LEU A 346 16.78 -9.46 56.18
N VAL A 347 15.87 -10.39 56.42
CA VAL A 347 15.61 -11.55 55.57
C VAL A 347 15.34 -11.02 54.16
N SER A 348 15.99 -11.59 53.15
CA SER A 348 15.80 -11.28 51.73
C SER A 348 14.33 -10.99 51.45
N ALA A 349 14.01 -9.79 50.99
CA ALA A 349 12.68 -9.48 50.49
C ALA A 349 12.33 -10.57 49.46
N ARG A 350 11.30 -11.35 49.74
CA ARG A 350 10.74 -12.27 48.74
C ARG A 350 10.54 -11.45 47.48
N ARG A 351 11.05 -11.93 46.33
CA ARG A 351 10.70 -11.35 45.01
C ARG A 351 9.22 -11.08 45.05
N SER A 352 8.84 -9.81 45.01
CA SER A 352 7.42 -9.46 44.95
C SER A 352 6.97 -9.87 43.56
N THR A 353 6.25 -11.00 43.49
CA THR A 353 5.62 -11.47 42.23
C THR A 353 4.48 -10.56 41.76
N THR A 354 4.17 -9.53 42.55
CA THR A 354 3.02 -8.64 42.36
C THR A 354 3.40 -7.27 41.77
N ARG A 355 4.65 -7.02 41.43
CA ARG A 355 5.11 -5.76 40.85
C ARG A 355 6.13 -6.02 39.77
N LYS A 356 5.93 -5.38 38.61
CA LYS A 356 6.81 -5.40 37.44
C LYS A 356 7.16 -3.98 37.05
N GLU A 357 8.26 -3.81 36.34
CA GLU A 357 8.68 -2.55 35.78
C GLU A 357 9.07 -2.80 34.33
N ILE A 358 8.36 -2.15 33.38
CA ILE A 358 8.56 -2.29 31.95
C ILE A 358 9.09 -0.97 31.42
N GLU A 359 10.25 -1.02 30.80
CA GLU A 359 10.90 0.12 30.14
C GLU A 359 10.54 0.11 28.65
N VAL A 360 10.18 1.29 28.11
CA VAL A 360 9.73 1.46 26.73
C VAL A 360 10.39 2.67 26.10
N GLY A 361 10.95 2.48 24.92
CA GLY A 361 11.29 3.54 23.98
C GLY A 361 10.28 3.54 22.85
N TRP A 362 9.76 4.69 22.50
CA TRP A 362 8.78 4.84 21.43
C TRP A 362 8.89 6.19 20.75
N SER A 363 8.42 6.29 19.52
CA SER A 363 8.35 7.56 18.76
C SER A 363 7.02 7.73 18.08
N ILE A 364 6.60 8.98 17.89
CA ILE A 364 5.34 9.37 17.25
C ILE A 364 5.50 10.71 16.52
N GLU A 365 4.80 10.87 15.41
CA GLU A 365 4.65 12.16 14.74
C GLU A 365 3.55 12.98 15.43
N LEU A 366 3.84 14.26 15.77
CA LEU A 366 2.90 15.17 16.44
C LEU A 366 2.89 16.50 15.70
N VAL A 367 1.90 16.71 14.85
CA VAL A 367 1.81 17.86 13.93
C VAL A 367 1.69 19.20 14.67
N ASP A 368 0.95 19.22 15.77
CA ASP A 368 0.82 20.40 16.62
C ASP A 368 0.96 20.00 18.10
N THR A 369 2.18 19.99 18.59
CA THR A 369 2.38 19.70 20.03
C THR A 369 1.84 20.87 20.86
N PRO A 370 0.78 20.69 21.67
CA PRO A 370 0.30 21.74 22.56
C PRO A 370 1.41 22.13 23.54
N LEU A 371 1.96 23.31 23.40
CA LEU A 371 3.08 23.81 24.21
C LEU A 371 2.69 24.16 25.66
N GLY A 372 1.54 23.74 26.16
CA GLY A 372 1.04 24.26 27.41
C GLY A 372 0.82 23.25 28.53
N ASP A 373 -0.03 22.30 28.34
CA ASP A 373 -0.43 21.33 29.36
C ASP A 373 -0.25 19.90 28.85
N THR A 374 0.97 19.39 28.97
CA THR A 374 1.27 17.97 28.65
C THR A 374 0.44 17.06 29.54
N LEU A 375 -0.15 16.04 28.94
CA LEU A 375 -0.78 14.97 29.67
C LEU A 375 0.27 14.18 30.47
N PRO A 376 -0.06 13.66 31.65
CA PRO A 376 0.91 12.91 32.47
C PRO A 376 1.49 11.68 31.79
N GLU A 377 0.78 11.13 30.81
CA GLU A 377 1.20 9.98 30.01
C GLU A 377 2.12 10.36 28.86
N LEU A 378 2.15 11.63 28.47
CA LEU A 378 3.02 12.13 27.43
C LEU A 378 4.26 12.79 28.06
N PRO A 379 5.36 12.06 28.24
CA PRO A 379 6.56 12.58 28.86
C PRO A 379 7.26 13.61 27.95
N GLN A 380 8.28 14.23 28.46
CA GLN A 380 9.11 15.12 27.64
C GLN A 380 9.85 14.29 26.58
N ALA A 381 9.77 14.73 25.31
CA ALA A 381 10.54 14.11 24.25
C ALA A 381 12.05 14.23 24.49
N ILE A 382 12.77 13.12 24.35
CA ILE A 382 14.23 13.10 24.45
C ILE A 382 14.86 13.73 23.21
N VAL A 383 14.26 13.49 22.04
CA VAL A 383 14.69 14.03 20.74
C VAL A 383 13.46 14.42 19.94
N ILE A 384 13.57 15.42 19.09
CA ILE A 384 12.57 15.84 18.12
C ILE A 384 13.28 16.06 16.78
N TYR A 385 12.72 15.53 15.72
CA TYR A 385 13.13 15.84 14.35
C TYR A 385 12.11 16.78 13.73
N GLU A 386 12.52 18.04 13.50
CA GLU A 386 11.60 19.13 13.15
C GLU A 386 10.97 19.00 11.75
N GLU A 387 11.66 18.34 10.79
CA GLU A 387 11.16 18.22 9.40
C GLU A 387 9.98 17.23 9.26
N THR A 388 9.88 16.23 10.13
CA THR A 388 8.77 15.25 10.17
C THR A 388 7.94 15.37 11.45
N GLU A 389 8.31 16.28 12.34
CA GLU A 389 7.67 16.48 13.65
C GLU A 389 7.61 15.18 14.49
N ARG A 390 8.57 14.25 14.25
CA ARG A 390 8.69 13.02 15.01
C ARG A 390 9.39 13.24 16.34
N HIS A 391 8.76 12.75 17.40
CA HIS A 391 9.19 12.87 18.79
C HIS A 391 9.56 11.51 19.35
N TRP A 392 10.70 11.38 20.03
CA TRP A 392 11.13 10.17 20.71
C TRP A 392 10.98 10.32 22.21
N PHE A 393 10.40 9.29 22.84
CA PHE A 393 10.10 9.22 24.25
C PHE A 393 10.76 8.01 24.89
N TRP A 394 11.15 8.15 26.15
CA TRP A 394 11.77 7.09 26.94
C TRP A 394 11.12 7.05 28.31
N THR A 395 10.37 5.99 28.57
CA THR A 395 9.53 5.84 29.75
C THR A 395 9.73 4.49 30.43
N SER A 396 9.38 4.38 31.70
CA SER A 396 9.15 3.10 32.34
C SER A 396 7.80 3.10 33.08
N TYR A 397 7.13 1.97 33.03
CA TYR A 397 5.84 1.77 33.65
C TYR A 397 5.94 0.80 34.79
N THR A 398 5.37 1.17 35.94
CA THR A 398 5.23 0.27 37.09
C THR A 398 3.88 -0.43 37.02
N LEU A 399 3.87 -1.75 36.97
CA LEU A 399 2.67 -2.58 36.96
C LEU A 399 2.51 -3.32 38.30
N ILE A 400 1.27 -3.46 38.72
CA ILE A 400 0.86 -4.24 39.88
C ILE A 400 -0.24 -5.22 39.49
N GLN A 401 -0.41 -6.30 40.30
CA GLN A 401 -1.55 -7.21 40.12
C GLN A 401 -2.72 -6.76 40.99
N GLU A 402 -3.87 -6.50 40.34
CA GLU A 402 -5.17 -6.30 40.97
C GLU A 402 -6.09 -7.43 40.50
N GLU A 403 -6.66 -8.20 41.39
CA GLU A 403 -7.60 -9.31 41.10
C GLU A 403 -7.05 -10.35 40.09
N ASP A 404 -5.74 -10.65 40.17
CA ASP A 404 -4.95 -11.50 39.28
C ASP A 404 -4.61 -10.91 37.90
N GLU A 405 -5.00 -9.66 37.62
CA GLU A 405 -4.74 -8.92 36.39
C GLU A 405 -3.60 -7.91 36.57
N TRP A 406 -2.79 -7.72 35.54
CA TRP A 406 -1.78 -6.66 35.54
C TRP A 406 -2.41 -5.31 35.22
N ARG A 407 -2.07 -4.28 36.01
CA ARG A 407 -2.55 -2.90 35.84
C ARG A 407 -1.40 -1.92 36.03
N ILE A 408 -1.45 -0.79 35.30
CA ILE A 408 -0.44 0.27 35.35
C ILE A 408 -0.68 1.14 36.59
N GLN A 409 0.26 1.13 37.53
CA GLN A 409 0.20 1.97 38.72
C GLN A 409 0.76 3.37 38.47
N GLY A 410 1.74 3.51 37.57
CA GLY A 410 2.33 4.79 37.25
C GLY A 410 3.39 4.69 36.17
N MET A 411 3.78 5.83 35.65
CA MET A 411 4.80 6.01 34.65
C MET A 411 5.95 6.87 35.19
N THR A 412 7.14 6.62 34.73
CA THR A 412 8.34 7.39 35.04
C THR A 412 8.95 7.88 33.73
N ASP A 413 9.25 9.16 33.66
CA ASP A 413 9.99 9.76 32.55
C ASP A 413 11.49 9.49 32.74
N GLU A 414 12.01 8.48 32.04
CA GLU A 414 13.41 8.07 32.12
C GLU A 414 14.34 9.11 31.49
N ALA A 415 13.87 9.80 30.44
CA ALA A 415 14.62 10.88 29.82
C ALA A 415 14.84 12.04 30.79
N ALA A 416 13.80 12.43 31.54
CA ALA A 416 13.91 13.47 32.56
C ALA A 416 14.87 13.03 33.70
N ILE A 417 14.83 11.77 34.12
CA ILE A 417 15.78 11.23 35.12
C ILE A 417 17.20 11.28 34.56
N ALA A 418 17.44 10.77 33.35
CA ALA A 418 18.74 10.72 32.72
C ALA A 418 19.36 12.12 32.59
N LEU A 419 18.55 13.16 32.32
CA LEU A 419 18.97 14.56 32.27
C LEU A 419 19.49 15.06 33.61
N THR A 420 19.13 14.46 34.76
CA THR A 420 19.64 14.83 36.08
C THR A 420 20.95 14.15 36.42
N LEU A 421 21.31 13.06 35.74
CA LEU A 421 22.52 12.29 36.04
C LEU A 421 23.80 13.07 35.74
N PRO A 422 24.88 12.87 36.54
CA PRO A 422 26.20 13.40 36.21
C PRO A 422 26.74 12.82 34.89
N ILE A 423 27.58 13.59 34.21
CA ILE A 423 28.19 13.14 32.95
C ILE A 423 28.97 11.86 33.11
N GLU A 424 29.73 11.72 34.21
CA GLU A 424 30.53 10.55 34.50
C GLU A 424 29.69 9.28 34.72
N GLU A 425 28.45 9.45 35.18
CA GLU A 425 27.52 8.33 35.35
C GLU A 425 26.93 7.88 34.03
N LEU A 426 26.51 8.80 33.21
CA LEU A 426 26.03 8.53 31.83
C LEU A 426 27.12 7.81 31.03
N GLN A 427 28.35 8.32 31.02
CA GLN A 427 29.47 7.72 30.30
C GLN A 427 29.77 6.30 30.80
N ARG A 428 29.77 6.08 32.12
CA ARG A 428 29.96 4.75 32.70
C ARG A 428 28.89 3.76 32.27
N THR A 429 27.61 4.18 32.19
CA THR A 429 26.50 3.32 31.76
C THR A 429 26.66 2.95 30.28
N ILE A 430 27.05 3.89 29.45
CA ILE A 430 27.34 3.64 28.03
C ILE A 430 28.50 2.63 27.91
N GLU A 431 29.60 2.81 28.62
CA GLU A 431 30.75 1.88 28.62
C GLU A 431 30.36 0.47 29.07
N GLU A 432 29.46 0.34 30.07
CA GLU A 432 28.95 -0.95 30.53
C GLU A 432 28.11 -1.67 29.46
N HIS A 433 27.30 -0.92 28.73
CA HIS A 433 26.53 -1.46 27.62
C HIS A 433 27.42 -1.87 26.43
N ASP A 434 28.39 -1.06 26.08
CA ASP A 434 29.35 -1.37 25.02
C ASP A 434 30.15 -2.64 25.31
N ALA A 435 30.64 -2.77 26.56
CA ALA A 435 31.33 -3.98 27.00
C ALA A 435 30.45 -5.24 26.90
N TYR A 436 29.14 -5.10 27.13
CA TYR A 436 28.19 -6.21 26.96
C TYR A 436 27.99 -6.54 25.46
N LEU A 437 27.85 -5.54 24.60
CA LEU A 437 27.67 -5.71 23.16
C LEU A 437 28.90 -6.36 22.51
N ASP A 438 30.11 -5.92 22.91
CA ASP A 438 31.37 -6.50 22.46
C ASP A 438 31.50 -7.97 22.87
N ASP A 439 31.14 -8.31 24.11
CA ASP A 439 31.13 -9.69 24.61
C ASP A 439 30.11 -10.56 23.85
N PHE A 440 28.95 -10.00 23.52
CA PHE A 440 27.91 -10.68 22.79
C PHE A 440 28.37 -11.01 21.35
N ILE A 441 28.88 -10.03 20.63
CA ILE A 441 29.37 -10.18 19.25
C ILE A 441 30.59 -11.12 19.21
N GLY A 442 31.55 -10.92 20.11
CA GLY A 442 32.79 -11.69 20.12
C GLY A 442 32.64 -13.20 20.44
N LYS A 443 31.57 -13.58 21.15
CA LYS A 443 31.32 -14.97 21.54
C LYS A 443 30.32 -15.72 20.63
N ARG A 444 29.84 -15.13 19.52
CA ARG A 444 28.82 -15.73 18.64
C ARG A 444 27.67 -16.39 19.43
N LYS A 445 27.12 -15.69 20.39
CA LYS A 445 26.17 -16.23 21.40
C LYS A 445 24.82 -16.71 20.85
N LEU A 446 24.60 -16.63 19.53
CA LEU A 446 23.41 -17.15 18.86
C LEU A 446 23.61 -18.55 18.26
N GLU A 447 24.83 -19.11 18.28
CA GLU A 447 25.08 -20.44 17.75
C GLU A 447 24.64 -21.53 18.75
N GLY A 448 23.78 -22.46 18.31
CA GLY A 448 23.42 -23.65 19.08
C GLY A 448 22.37 -23.45 20.20
N ILE A 449 21.64 -22.34 20.17
CA ILE A 449 20.54 -22.06 21.09
C ILE A 449 19.18 -22.25 20.41
N SER A 450 18.10 -22.36 21.18
CA SER A 450 16.74 -22.42 20.64
C SER A 450 16.33 -21.08 20.01
N GLU A 451 15.36 -21.11 19.13
CA GLU A 451 14.81 -19.92 18.47
C GLU A 451 14.29 -18.89 19.48
N GLU A 452 13.59 -19.34 20.52
CA GLU A 452 13.10 -18.50 21.61
C GLU A 452 14.24 -17.85 22.42
N GLU A 453 15.29 -18.60 22.74
CA GLU A 453 16.48 -18.03 23.40
C GLU A 453 17.25 -17.05 22.50
N ALA A 454 17.24 -17.29 21.17
CA ALA A 454 17.85 -16.38 20.22
C ALA A 454 17.08 -15.06 20.18
N ARG A 455 15.76 -15.13 20.12
CA ARG A 455 14.86 -13.97 20.13
C ARG A 455 15.07 -13.10 21.39
N GLN A 456 14.99 -13.70 22.58
CA GLN A 456 15.20 -12.98 23.84
C GLN A 456 16.59 -12.32 23.92
N LYS A 457 17.63 -12.95 23.37
CA LYS A 457 18.97 -12.34 23.34
C LYS A 457 19.07 -11.19 22.35
N VAL A 458 18.41 -11.28 21.20
CA VAL A 458 18.34 -10.19 20.21
C VAL A 458 17.60 -8.99 20.80
N GLU A 459 16.48 -9.20 21.47
CA GLU A 459 15.72 -8.15 22.15
C GLU A 459 16.57 -7.46 23.23
N ALA A 460 17.29 -8.25 24.04
CA ALA A 460 18.19 -7.70 25.06
C ALA A 460 19.35 -6.88 24.47
N VAL A 461 19.82 -7.21 23.26
CA VAL A 461 20.83 -6.42 22.54
C VAL A 461 20.19 -5.15 21.99
N ARG A 462 19.03 -5.26 21.35
CA ARG A 462 18.30 -4.11 20.81
C ARG A 462 18.01 -3.08 21.90
N TRP A 463 17.47 -3.51 23.03
CA TRP A 463 17.23 -2.64 24.17
C TRP A 463 18.49 -1.87 24.60
N ARG A 464 19.66 -2.56 24.75
CA ARG A 464 20.89 -1.90 25.16
C ARG A 464 21.42 -0.89 24.13
N ILE A 465 21.30 -1.21 22.86
CA ILE A 465 21.67 -0.27 21.79
C ILE A 465 20.80 0.99 21.90
N MET A 466 19.48 0.83 21.99
CA MET A 466 18.55 1.95 22.07
C MET A 466 18.73 2.78 23.34
N GLN A 467 18.91 2.13 24.48
CA GLN A 467 19.19 2.82 25.73
C GLN A 467 20.51 3.60 25.67
N THR A 468 21.54 3.02 25.02
CA THR A 468 22.83 3.73 24.82
C THR A 468 22.64 4.95 23.91
N ILE A 469 21.83 4.86 22.86
CA ILE A 469 21.47 5.98 22.00
C ILE A 469 20.83 7.08 22.85
N TYR A 470 19.83 6.78 23.66
CA TYR A 470 19.16 7.76 24.51
C TYR A 470 20.06 8.40 25.56
N TYR A 471 20.96 7.63 26.19
CA TYR A 471 21.98 8.22 27.07
C TYR A 471 22.95 9.14 26.32
N THR A 472 23.27 8.80 25.06
CA THR A 472 24.14 9.65 24.23
C THR A 472 23.41 10.93 23.82
N ASP A 473 22.11 10.89 23.50
CA ASP A 473 21.28 12.07 23.27
C ASP A 473 21.28 13.00 24.50
N VAL A 474 21.14 12.43 25.69
CA VAL A 474 21.25 13.20 26.93
C VAL A 474 22.65 13.81 27.11
N LEU A 475 23.71 13.08 26.76
CA LEU A 475 25.08 13.64 26.78
C LEU A 475 25.25 14.76 25.77
N ILE A 476 24.69 14.65 24.58
CA ILE A 476 24.70 15.70 23.55
C ILE A 476 24.03 16.99 24.09
N LYS A 477 22.89 16.87 24.78
CA LYS A 477 22.25 18.03 25.43
C LYS A 477 23.14 18.68 26.48
N LYS A 478 23.97 17.89 27.20
CA LYS A 478 24.91 18.42 28.21
C LYS A 478 26.23 18.90 27.62
N LEU A 479 26.68 18.29 26.52
CA LEU A 479 27.97 18.53 25.86
C LEU A 479 27.77 18.77 24.36
N PRO A 480 27.02 19.80 23.95
CA PRO A 480 26.61 20.01 22.55
C PRO A 480 27.78 20.35 21.60
N LEU A 481 28.98 20.54 22.11
CA LEU A 481 30.20 20.79 21.33
C LEU A 481 31.14 19.59 21.28
N ASP A 482 30.76 18.46 21.88
CA ASP A 482 31.54 17.23 21.79
C ASP A 482 31.15 16.43 20.54
N ARG A 483 31.94 16.62 19.48
CA ARG A 483 31.74 15.97 18.18
C ARG A 483 31.68 14.44 18.26
N SER A 484 32.47 13.83 19.17
CA SER A 484 32.55 12.38 19.26
C SER A 484 31.21 11.72 19.61
N LEU A 485 30.35 12.43 20.36
CA LEU A 485 29.02 11.92 20.72
C LEU A 485 28.10 11.80 19.50
N TYR A 486 28.15 12.77 18.57
CA TYR A 486 27.35 12.74 17.36
C TYR A 486 27.80 11.63 16.39
N ILE A 487 29.12 11.36 16.32
CA ILE A 487 29.66 10.27 15.53
C ILE A 487 29.26 8.92 16.16
N ASP A 488 29.32 8.82 17.47
CA ASP A 488 28.95 7.60 18.18
C ASP A 488 27.47 7.24 17.97
N ILE A 489 26.57 8.20 18.18
CA ILE A 489 25.13 7.96 18.00
C ILE A 489 24.76 7.65 16.54
N TYR A 490 25.32 8.39 15.61
CA TYR A 490 25.14 8.12 14.17
C TYR A 490 25.54 6.69 13.80
N THR A 491 26.71 6.24 14.28
CA THR A 491 27.22 4.88 14.00
C THR A 491 26.28 3.80 14.54
N ARG A 492 25.66 4.04 15.71
CA ARG A 492 24.69 3.11 16.30
C ARG A 492 23.35 3.12 15.58
N LEU A 493 22.87 4.29 15.19
CA LEU A 493 21.59 4.44 14.47
C LEU A 493 21.60 3.83 13.08
N LEU A 494 22.73 3.80 12.38
CA LEU A 494 22.88 3.15 11.08
C LEU A 494 22.47 1.68 11.08
N VAL A 495 22.74 0.95 12.17
CA VAL A 495 22.40 -0.47 12.28
C VAL A 495 20.96 -0.71 12.77
N THR A 496 20.25 0.35 13.14
CA THR A 496 18.86 0.27 13.60
C THR A 496 17.85 0.72 12.55
N PHE A 497 18.32 1.23 11.41
CA PHE A 497 17.49 1.76 10.31
C PHE A 497 16.58 2.93 10.69
N GLN A 498 16.95 3.68 11.74
CA GLN A 498 16.21 4.86 12.22
C GLN A 498 16.72 6.13 11.52
N PHE A 499 16.28 6.33 10.29
CA PHE A 499 16.83 7.40 9.45
C PHE A 499 16.56 8.79 10.03
N GLU A 500 15.35 9.08 10.49
CA GLU A 500 14.99 10.39 11.06
C GLU A 500 15.81 10.73 12.30
N HIS A 501 15.95 9.80 13.25
CA HIS A 501 16.82 9.98 14.41
C HIS A 501 18.29 10.15 14.02
N THR A 502 18.72 9.46 12.97
CA THR A 502 20.08 9.61 12.40
C THR A 502 20.29 11.02 11.88
N LEU A 503 19.30 11.64 11.21
CA LEU A 503 19.39 13.01 10.71
C LEU A 503 19.56 14.03 11.84
N VAL A 504 18.89 13.85 12.98
CA VAL A 504 19.07 14.73 14.16
C VAL A 504 20.53 14.80 14.62
N SER A 505 21.28 13.71 14.47
CA SER A 505 22.71 13.67 14.84
C SER A 505 23.63 14.18 13.73
N LEU A 506 23.28 13.96 12.45
CA LEU A 506 24.08 14.36 11.29
C LEU A 506 24.00 15.84 10.97
N GLU A 507 22.84 16.48 11.13
CA GLU A 507 22.69 17.92 10.87
C GLU A 507 23.65 18.81 11.68
N PRO A 508 23.83 18.63 13.01
CA PRO A 508 24.84 19.35 13.74
C PRO A 508 26.28 19.03 13.30
N LEU A 509 26.58 17.77 12.91
CA LEU A 509 27.89 17.42 12.38
C LEU A 509 28.18 18.14 11.06
N ALA A 510 27.18 18.22 10.20
CA ALA A 510 27.29 18.88 8.91
C ALA A 510 27.44 20.41 9.03
N HIS A 511 26.67 21.06 9.90
CA HIS A 511 26.56 22.51 9.92
C HIS A 511 27.32 23.20 11.07
N ARG A 512 27.71 22.48 12.10
CA ARG A 512 28.36 23.04 13.31
C ARG A 512 29.86 22.73 13.42
N PHE A 513 30.29 21.57 12.89
CA PHE A 513 31.67 21.08 13.03
C PHE A 513 32.41 21.13 11.70
N THR A 514 33.34 22.06 11.54
CA THR A 514 34.03 22.33 10.29
C THR A 514 35.11 21.31 9.88
N GLU A 515 35.57 20.43 10.79
CA GLU A 515 36.63 19.45 10.52
C GLU A 515 36.16 18.25 9.69
N GLU A 516 34.86 17.92 9.75
CA GLU A 516 34.27 16.82 9.00
C GLU A 516 33.09 17.27 8.14
N HIS A 517 33.02 18.52 7.85
CA HIS A 517 31.88 19.17 7.23
C HIS A 517 31.47 18.53 5.89
N GLU A 518 32.42 18.28 5.00
CA GLU A 518 32.15 17.61 3.72
C GLU A 518 31.64 16.18 3.92
N TYR A 519 32.32 15.38 4.75
CA TYR A 519 31.92 14.02 5.04
C TYR A 519 30.53 13.93 5.72
N ALA A 520 30.26 14.83 6.67
CA ALA A 520 28.96 14.88 7.36
C ALA A 520 27.82 15.31 6.43
N LEU A 521 28.06 16.29 5.54
CA LEU A 521 27.09 16.70 4.51
C LEU A 521 26.75 15.54 3.57
N ARG A 522 27.76 14.77 3.15
CA ARG A 522 27.54 13.60 2.31
C ARG A 522 26.68 12.56 3.01
N LEU A 523 26.99 12.19 4.26
CA LEU A 523 26.21 11.23 5.03
C LEU A 523 24.78 11.71 5.32
N LEU A 524 24.63 13.02 5.58
CA LEU A 524 23.32 13.65 5.76
C LEU A 524 22.48 13.48 4.49
N ALA A 525 23.02 13.81 3.34
CA ALA A 525 22.36 13.68 2.05
C ALA A 525 22.03 12.21 1.71
N GLU A 526 22.96 11.27 1.91
CA GLU A 526 22.73 9.84 1.70
C GLU A 526 21.59 9.29 2.60
N THR A 527 21.51 9.77 3.85
CA THR A 527 20.45 9.38 4.78
C THR A 527 19.10 9.98 4.37
N GLN A 528 19.10 11.23 3.88
CA GLN A 528 17.92 11.88 3.32
C GLN A 528 17.38 11.16 2.09
N ILE A 529 18.25 10.61 1.21
CA ILE A 529 17.81 9.77 0.08
C ILE A 529 17.14 8.49 0.55
N LYS A 530 17.69 7.83 1.58
CA LYS A 530 17.06 6.61 2.13
C LYS A 530 15.68 6.90 2.72
N LEU A 531 15.54 8.03 3.40
CA LEU A 531 14.24 8.46 3.94
C LEU A 531 13.28 8.87 2.81
N SER A 532 13.76 9.56 1.78
CA SER A 532 12.99 9.88 0.57
C SER A 532 12.40 8.62 -0.06
N ASN A 533 13.23 7.58 -0.25
CA ASN A 533 12.78 6.31 -0.81
C ASN A 533 11.71 5.64 0.07
N LYS A 534 11.88 5.67 1.40
CA LYS A 534 10.87 5.16 2.35
C LYS A 534 9.51 5.85 2.15
N PHE A 535 9.50 7.19 1.98
CA PHE A 535 8.26 7.92 1.74
C PHE A 535 7.65 7.63 0.37
N PHE A 536 8.45 7.48 -0.69
CA PHE A 536 7.94 7.06 -2.00
C PHE A 536 7.33 5.66 -1.96
N ASP A 537 7.96 4.71 -1.25
CA ASP A 537 7.44 3.36 -1.06
C ASP A 537 6.12 3.36 -0.27
N ALA A 538 5.94 4.29 0.66
CA ALA A 538 4.71 4.51 1.39
C ALA A 538 3.65 5.30 0.60
N GLY A 539 3.96 5.77 -0.63
CA GLY A 539 3.06 6.56 -1.47
C GLY A 539 3.02 8.05 -1.12
N ASP A 540 3.86 8.53 -0.21
CA ASP A 540 3.98 9.94 0.14
C ASP A 540 4.99 10.64 -0.77
N ASP A 541 4.54 10.93 -1.98
CA ASP A 541 5.37 11.58 -3.01
C ASP A 541 5.86 12.97 -2.54
N GLU A 542 5.08 13.71 -1.73
CA GLU A 542 5.41 15.09 -1.31
C GLU A 542 6.59 15.10 -0.34
N ARG A 543 6.55 14.29 0.71
CA ARG A 543 7.69 14.14 1.64
C ARG A 543 8.89 13.52 0.93
N GLY A 544 8.67 12.52 0.07
CA GLY A 544 9.72 11.92 -0.74
C GLY A 544 10.48 12.95 -1.60
N GLU A 545 9.77 13.78 -2.37
CA GLU A 545 10.36 14.86 -3.17
C GLU A 545 11.10 15.89 -2.29
N ARG A 546 10.55 16.24 -1.12
CA ARG A 546 11.17 17.19 -0.19
C ARG A 546 12.54 16.71 0.31
N PHE A 547 12.63 15.45 0.76
CA PHE A 547 13.90 14.89 1.23
C PHE A 547 14.92 14.71 0.10
N GLN A 548 14.48 14.44 -1.10
CA GLN A 548 15.35 14.40 -2.27
C GLN A 548 15.93 15.78 -2.61
N GLU A 549 15.15 16.86 -2.44
CA GLU A 549 15.63 18.23 -2.61
C GLU A 549 16.68 18.62 -1.55
N LEU A 550 16.42 18.27 -0.29
CA LEU A 550 17.38 18.52 0.80
C LEU A 550 18.70 17.77 0.57
N ALA A 551 18.63 16.52 0.12
CA ALA A 551 19.80 15.74 -0.24
C ALA A 551 20.60 16.39 -1.38
N GLU A 552 19.91 16.86 -2.42
CA GLU A 552 20.55 17.56 -3.55
C GLU A 552 21.27 18.83 -3.08
N GLU A 553 20.67 19.62 -2.18
CA GLU A 553 21.28 20.81 -1.60
C GLU A 553 22.56 20.48 -0.81
N ASN A 554 22.48 19.46 0.07
CA ASN A 554 23.61 19.04 0.89
C ASN A 554 24.75 18.44 0.07
N PHE A 555 24.47 17.67 -0.98
CA PHE A 555 25.50 17.20 -1.90
C PHE A 555 26.20 18.34 -2.64
N ARG A 556 25.47 19.36 -3.06
CA ARG A 556 26.07 20.56 -3.68
C ARG A 556 26.94 21.35 -2.71
N GLU A 557 26.51 21.46 -1.47
CA GLU A 557 27.32 22.10 -0.43
C GLU A 557 28.59 21.29 -0.14
N ALA A 558 28.51 19.98 -0.08
CA ALA A 558 29.67 19.09 0.05
C ALA A 558 30.67 19.30 -1.09
N LEU A 559 30.20 19.37 -2.36
CA LEU A 559 31.06 19.64 -3.51
C LEU A 559 31.68 21.04 -3.53
N ALA A 560 31.08 22.00 -2.87
CA ALA A 560 31.68 23.33 -2.72
C ALA A 560 32.90 23.34 -1.78
N ILE A 561 33.03 22.33 -0.93
CA ILE A 561 34.11 22.13 0.02
C ILE A 561 35.21 21.24 -0.55
N GLY A 562 34.83 20.12 -1.13
CA GLY A 562 35.73 19.11 -1.67
C GLY A 562 35.15 18.37 -2.87
N ASP A 563 36.03 18.00 -3.79
CA ASP A 563 35.66 17.24 -5.00
C ASP A 563 35.65 15.75 -4.60
N SER A 564 34.46 15.17 -4.39
CA SER A 564 34.28 13.77 -3.96
C SER A 564 33.65 12.94 -5.07
N PHE A 565 34.25 11.76 -5.31
CA PHE A 565 33.74 10.77 -6.26
C PHE A 565 32.32 10.35 -5.91
N GLU A 566 32.09 9.97 -4.65
CA GLU A 566 30.82 9.45 -4.16
C GLU A 566 29.71 10.50 -4.31
N VAL A 567 29.99 11.76 -3.94
CA VAL A 567 29.01 12.85 -4.03
C VAL A 567 28.63 13.15 -5.49
N HIS A 568 29.61 13.08 -6.41
CA HIS A 568 29.30 13.25 -7.82
C HIS A 568 28.40 12.13 -8.38
N ILE A 569 28.59 10.87 -7.95
CA ILE A 569 27.75 9.76 -8.36
C ILE A 569 26.33 9.96 -7.81
N SER A 570 26.18 10.12 -6.49
CA SER A 570 24.85 10.25 -5.86
C SER A 570 24.06 11.44 -6.41
N LEU A 571 24.73 12.57 -6.68
CA LEU A 571 24.06 13.72 -7.29
C LEU A 571 23.63 13.42 -8.74
N ALA A 572 24.43 12.70 -9.50
CA ALA A 572 24.08 12.30 -10.86
C ALA A 572 22.89 11.34 -10.86
N GLU A 573 22.83 10.37 -9.95
CA GLU A 573 21.72 9.42 -9.79
C GLU A 573 20.40 10.17 -9.53
N ILE A 574 20.35 11.10 -8.59
CA ILE A 574 19.18 11.94 -8.32
C ILE A 574 18.70 12.66 -9.59
N LEU A 575 19.63 13.24 -10.35
CA LEU A 575 19.31 13.98 -11.57
C LEU A 575 18.82 13.07 -12.71
N ILE A 576 19.33 11.84 -12.78
CA ILE A 576 18.89 10.83 -13.74
C ILE A 576 17.49 10.34 -13.41
N ASP A 577 17.20 10.03 -12.16
CA ASP A 577 15.88 9.56 -11.71
C ASP A 577 14.79 10.58 -12.00
N ARG A 578 15.07 11.85 -11.77
CA ARG A 578 14.16 12.96 -12.08
C ARG A 578 14.02 13.22 -13.59
N LYS A 579 14.91 12.65 -14.41
CA LYS A 579 15.02 12.93 -15.87
C LYS A 579 15.09 14.41 -16.21
N GLU A 580 15.53 15.19 -15.26
CA GLU A 580 15.77 16.61 -15.38
C GLU A 580 17.28 16.87 -15.39
N ARG A 581 17.74 17.87 -16.11
CA ARG A 581 19.15 18.28 -16.09
C ARG A 581 20.15 17.16 -16.42
N LEU A 582 19.82 16.27 -17.37
CA LEU A 582 20.68 15.14 -17.75
C LEU A 582 22.09 15.54 -18.21
N ASP A 583 22.26 16.75 -18.76
CA ASP A 583 23.59 17.27 -19.12
C ASP A 583 24.41 17.60 -17.85
N GLU A 584 23.78 18.10 -16.78
CA GLU A 584 24.44 18.31 -15.49
C GLU A 584 24.83 16.97 -14.84
N ALA A 585 23.93 15.97 -14.87
CA ALA A 585 24.25 14.62 -14.41
C ALA A 585 25.48 14.06 -15.13
N LYS A 586 25.53 14.23 -16.46
CA LYS A 586 26.67 13.82 -17.27
C LYS A 586 27.98 14.53 -16.87
N ASP A 587 27.92 15.83 -16.58
CA ASP A 587 29.09 16.58 -16.12
C ASP A 587 29.59 16.06 -14.76
N HIS A 588 28.68 15.70 -13.84
CA HIS A 588 29.03 15.09 -12.56
C HIS A 588 29.67 13.71 -12.75
N LEU A 589 29.11 12.85 -13.59
CA LEU A 589 29.69 11.54 -13.90
C LEU A 589 31.08 11.65 -14.55
N LEU A 590 31.32 12.63 -15.43
CA LEU A 590 32.62 12.84 -16.02
C LEU A 590 33.65 13.34 -14.99
N ARG A 591 33.24 14.10 -13.99
CA ARG A 591 34.10 14.50 -12.86
C ARG A 591 34.40 13.28 -11.96
N ALA A 592 33.39 12.49 -11.61
CA ALA A 592 33.56 11.24 -10.88
C ALA A 592 34.55 10.32 -11.62
N LYS A 593 34.43 10.22 -12.94
CA LYS A 593 35.31 9.43 -13.76
C LYS A 593 36.79 9.90 -13.74
N ALA A 594 37.04 11.19 -13.55
CA ALA A 594 38.39 11.72 -13.38
C ALA A 594 39.00 11.40 -12.01
N LEU A 595 38.19 11.07 -11.01
CA LEU A 595 38.60 10.75 -9.64
C LEU A 595 38.69 9.24 -9.39
N VAL A 596 38.01 8.42 -10.20
CA VAL A 596 37.90 6.97 -10.01
C VAL A 596 39.24 6.29 -10.16
N THR A 597 39.47 5.31 -9.30
CA THR A 597 40.67 4.43 -9.34
C THR A 597 40.32 2.94 -9.41
N ASP A 598 39.09 2.60 -9.00
CA ASP A 598 38.59 1.22 -9.04
C ASP A 598 37.85 0.95 -10.37
N PRO A 599 38.17 -0.18 -11.04
CA PRO A 599 37.45 -0.56 -12.25
C PRO A 599 35.95 -0.83 -12.06
N ALA A 600 35.52 -1.24 -10.88
CA ALA A 600 34.10 -1.45 -10.58
C ALA A 600 33.34 -0.13 -10.56
N ASP A 601 33.91 0.90 -9.94
CA ASP A 601 33.34 2.25 -9.92
C ASP A 601 33.32 2.87 -11.33
N ASP A 602 34.36 2.62 -12.15
CA ASP A 602 34.38 3.05 -13.56
C ASP A 602 33.27 2.37 -14.36
N ALA A 603 32.97 1.09 -14.12
CA ALA A 603 31.87 0.39 -14.77
C ALA A 603 30.50 0.97 -14.33
N HIS A 604 30.33 1.35 -13.07
CA HIS A 604 29.13 2.02 -12.54
C HIS A 604 28.92 3.38 -13.23
N ILE A 605 29.98 4.18 -13.37
CA ILE A 605 29.90 5.44 -14.11
C ILE A 605 29.52 5.19 -15.59
N GLU A 606 30.11 4.19 -16.24
CA GLU A 606 29.78 3.86 -17.62
C GLU A 606 28.31 3.45 -17.77
N LEU A 607 27.72 2.74 -16.79
CA LEU A 607 26.29 2.39 -16.77
C LEU A 607 25.44 3.67 -16.84
N HIS A 608 25.64 4.60 -15.92
CA HIS A 608 24.86 5.84 -15.87
C HIS A 608 25.10 6.76 -17.08
N LEU A 609 26.31 6.81 -17.61
CA LEU A 609 26.56 7.51 -18.87
C LEU A 609 25.81 6.88 -20.05
N GLY A 610 25.69 5.55 -20.05
CA GLY A 610 24.89 4.80 -20.99
C GLY A 610 23.40 5.14 -20.88
N GLU A 611 22.86 5.18 -19.67
CA GLU A 611 21.46 5.55 -19.37
C GLU A 611 21.14 6.97 -19.86
N ILE A 612 21.98 7.95 -19.53
CA ILE A 612 21.82 9.33 -20.01
C ILE A 612 21.84 9.37 -21.55
N ALA A 613 22.80 8.73 -22.18
CA ALA A 613 22.91 8.70 -23.63
C ALA A 613 21.67 8.03 -24.26
N PHE A 614 21.17 6.96 -23.64
CA PHE A 614 19.97 6.26 -24.09
C PHE A 614 18.70 7.15 -23.96
N GLU A 615 18.50 7.82 -22.82
CA GLU A 615 17.39 8.75 -22.61
C GLU A 615 17.46 9.95 -23.60
N GLN A 616 18.67 10.42 -23.89
CA GLN A 616 18.90 11.45 -24.91
C GLN A 616 18.79 10.92 -26.34
N LYS A 617 18.51 9.62 -26.53
CA LYS A 617 18.42 8.94 -27.83
C LYS A 617 19.73 8.93 -28.64
N GLN A 618 20.87 9.07 -27.96
CA GLN A 618 22.20 8.94 -28.52
C GLN A 618 22.62 7.47 -28.44
N TYR A 619 21.93 6.61 -29.20
CA TYR A 619 22.04 5.16 -29.04
C TYR A 619 23.43 4.59 -29.38
N GLU A 620 24.18 5.21 -30.30
CA GLU A 620 25.53 4.84 -30.61
C GLU A 620 26.51 5.12 -29.44
N ASP A 621 26.29 6.24 -28.73
CA ASP A 621 27.09 6.55 -27.53
C ASP A 621 26.67 5.64 -26.36
N ALA A 622 25.37 5.41 -26.17
CA ALA A 622 24.85 4.45 -25.18
C ALA A 622 25.43 3.06 -25.39
N LEU A 623 25.52 2.57 -26.66
CA LEU A 623 26.11 1.30 -27.00
C LEU A 623 27.57 1.20 -26.55
N ASN A 624 28.37 2.25 -26.77
CA ASN A 624 29.79 2.27 -26.37
C ASN A 624 29.93 2.19 -24.84
N HIS A 625 29.06 2.82 -24.08
CA HIS A 625 29.04 2.79 -22.63
C HIS A 625 28.64 1.41 -22.12
N TYR A 626 27.46 0.91 -22.54
CA TYR A 626 26.96 -0.40 -22.12
C TYR A 626 27.87 -1.58 -22.54
N GLN A 627 28.60 -1.45 -23.67
CA GLN A 627 29.60 -2.47 -24.03
C GLN A 627 30.73 -2.58 -23.01
N ARG A 628 31.18 -1.45 -22.43
CA ARG A 628 32.21 -1.47 -21.39
C ARG A 628 31.67 -2.07 -20.09
N VAL A 629 30.40 -1.80 -19.76
CA VAL A 629 29.73 -2.41 -18.61
C VAL A 629 29.62 -3.93 -18.78
N ALA A 630 29.20 -4.42 -19.94
CA ALA A 630 29.08 -5.83 -20.22
C ALA A 630 30.43 -6.53 -20.31
N ASP A 631 31.49 -5.84 -20.76
CA ASP A 631 32.85 -6.37 -20.77
C ASP A 631 33.39 -6.56 -19.34
N PHE A 632 32.99 -5.69 -18.40
CA PHE A 632 33.37 -5.80 -17.00
C PHE A 632 32.47 -6.79 -16.24
N HIS A 633 31.14 -6.68 -16.39
CA HIS A 633 30.16 -7.53 -15.77
C HIS A 633 29.58 -8.57 -16.76
N SER A 634 30.44 -9.39 -17.32
CA SER A 634 30.08 -10.39 -18.35
C SER A 634 29.15 -11.50 -17.85
N ASP A 635 28.97 -11.62 -16.55
CA ASP A 635 28.06 -12.52 -15.82
C ASP A 635 26.75 -11.86 -15.40
N SER A 636 26.57 -10.54 -15.60
CA SER A 636 25.32 -9.83 -15.36
C SER A 636 24.39 -9.94 -16.57
N ALA A 637 23.21 -10.52 -16.37
CA ALA A 637 22.18 -10.63 -17.41
C ALA A 637 21.66 -9.25 -17.83
N GLU A 638 21.51 -8.33 -16.87
CA GLU A 638 21.04 -6.96 -17.08
C GLU A 638 21.95 -6.19 -18.07
N SER A 639 23.28 -6.27 -17.90
CA SER A 639 24.22 -5.61 -18.80
C SER A 639 24.06 -6.05 -20.28
N TRP A 640 23.76 -7.33 -20.50
CA TRP A 640 23.48 -7.86 -21.84
C TRP A 640 22.08 -7.42 -22.33
N ALA A 641 21.10 -7.29 -21.43
CA ALA A 641 19.78 -6.80 -21.79
C ALA A 641 19.80 -5.32 -22.20
N ASP A 642 20.58 -4.46 -21.55
CA ASP A 642 20.77 -3.06 -21.92
C ASP A 642 21.44 -2.91 -23.30
N LEU A 643 22.45 -3.72 -23.58
CA LEU A 643 23.04 -3.82 -24.91
C LEU A 643 21.97 -4.23 -25.94
N ALA A 644 21.21 -5.26 -25.64
CA ALA A 644 20.19 -5.76 -26.55
C ALA A 644 19.13 -4.70 -26.83
N LEU A 645 18.67 -3.99 -25.82
CA LEU A 645 17.70 -2.89 -25.94
C LEU A 645 18.28 -1.77 -26.83
N THR A 646 19.55 -1.43 -26.59
CA THR A 646 20.22 -0.38 -27.38
C THR A 646 20.38 -0.79 -28.86
N TYR A 647 20.78 -2.04 -29.15
CA TYR A 647 20.80 -2.59 -30.51
C TYR A 647 19.43 -2.61 -31.17
N ARG A 648 18.37 -2.93 -30.40
CA ARG A 648 16.98 -2.87 -30.86
C ARG A 648 16.61 -1.43 -31.27
N MET A 649 16.99 -0.41 -30.50
CA MET A 649 16.74 0.99 -30.86
C MET A 649 17.50 1.42 -32.11
N LEU A 650 18.69 0.89 -32.33
CA LEU A 650 19.49 1.05 -33.55
C LEU A 650 18.99 0.20 -34.73
N LYS A 651 17.96 -0.65 -34.50
CA LYS A 651 17.40 -1.59 -35.50
C LYS A 651 18.38 -2.66 -35.98
N ASN A 652 19.38 -2.96 -35.18
CA ASN A 652 20.30 -4.07 -35.41
C ASN A 652 19.73 -5.33 -34.72
N ILE A 653 18.85 -6.02 -35.45
CA ILE A 653 18.04 -7.11 -34.87
C ILE A 653 18.88 -8.33 -34.54
N GLU A 654 19.96 -8.61 -35.33
CA GLU A 654 20.81 -9.76 -35.16
C GLU A 654 21.60 -9.67 -33.85
N GLU A 655 22.19 -8.51 -33.57
CA GLU A 655 22.94 -8.27 -32.33
C GLU A 655 22.00 -8.16 -31.13
N ALA A 656 20.85 -7.53 -31.28
CA ALA A 656 19.83 -7.46 -30.21
C ALA A 656 19.37 -8.86 -29.80
N GLU A 657 19.06 -9.75 -30.77
CA GLU A 657 18.72 -11.16 -30.53
C GLU A 657 19.82 -11.89 -29.76
N ALA A 658 21.09 -11.75 -30.21
CA ALA A 658 22.22 -12.42 -29.58
C ALA A 658 22.39 -12.00 -28.12
N ASN A 659 22.28 -10.70 -27.82
CA ASN A 659 22.45 -10.18 -26.48
C ASN A 659 21.27 -10.52 -25.55
N TYR A 660 19.99 -10.45 -26.01
CA TYR A 660 18.85 -10.94 -25.22
C TYR A 660 18.98 -12.44 -24.95
N ARG A 661 19.39 -13.26 -25.90
CA ARG A 661 19.65 -14.68 -25.68
C ARG A 661 20.71 -14.90 -24.62
N ARG A 662 21.77 -14.07 -24.62
CA ARG A 662 22.80 -14.13 -23.59
C ARG A 662 22.26 -13.77 -22.20
N ALA A 663 21.38 -12.75 -22.07
CA ALA A 663 20.71 -12.43 -20.82
C ALA A 663 19.83 -13.58 -20.32
N ILE A 664 19.06 -14.19 -21.20
CA ILE A 664 18.23 -15.39 -20.89
C ILE A 664 19.08 -16.57 -20.44
N GLU A 665 20.25 -16.82 -21.08
CA GLU A 665 21.16 -17.90 -20.66
C GLU A 665 21.68 -17.70 -19.24
N LEU A 666 21.91 -16.46 -18.82
CA LEU A 666 22.42 -16.12 -17.48
C LEU A 666 21.31 -16.19 -16.44
N GLU A 667 20.12 -15.69 -16.75
CA GLU A 667 18.96 -15.66 -15.86
C GLU A 667 17.69 -16.21 -16.56
N PRO A 668 17.56 -17.53 -16.71
CA PRO A 668 16.42 -18.13 -17.41
C PRO A 668 15.07 -17.94 -16.69
N GLY A 669 15.09 -17.56 -15.41
CA GLY A 669 13.90 -17.26 -14.62
C GLY A 669 13.36 -15.85 -14.79
N ASN A 670 14.10 -14.94 -15.41
CA ASN A 670 13.67 -13.57 -15.59
C ASN A 670 12.74 -13.42 -16.81
N GLU A 671 11.49 -13.07 -16.55
CA GLU A 671 10.42 -13.03 -17.53
C GLU A 671 10.55 -11.86 -18.51
N ASP A 672 11.15 -10.75 -18.07
CA ASP A 672 11.29 -9.53 -18.86
C ASP A 672 12.16 -9.73 -20.11
N TYR A 673 13.20 -10.57 -20.03
CA TYR A 673 14.06 -10.82 -21.18
C TYR A 673 13.33 -11.55 -22.30
N TYR A 674 12.43 -12.46 -21.98
CA TYR A 674 11.57 -13.12 -22.97
C TYR A 674 10.57 -12.14 -23.57
N PHE A 675 9.99 -11.26 -22.74
CA PHE A 675 9.09 -10.21 -23.19
C PHE A 675 9.79 -9.27 -24.19
N PHE A 676 10.94 -8.70 -23.82
CA PHE A 676 11.68 -7.76 -24.67
C PHE A 676 12.11 -8.37 -25.99
N LEU A 677 12.60 -9.62 -25.97
CA LEU A 677 12.96 -10.35 -27.17
C LEU A 677 11.74 -10.64 -28.05
N SER A 678 10.63 -11.06 -27.46
CA SER A 678 9.36 -11.28 -28.14
C SER A 678 8.81 -10.00 -28.75
N GLU A 679 8.86 -8.88 -28.02
CA GLU A 679 8.44 -7.58 -28.49
C GLU A 679 9.27 -7.12 -29.72
N MET A 680 10.60 -7.28 -29.64
CA MET A 680 11.49 -7.01 -30.75
C MET A 680 11.11 -7.82 -32.01
N TYR A 681 10.82 -9.12 -31.87
CA TYR A 681 10.35 -9.93 -33.00
C TYR A 681 8.99 -9.48 -33.55
N SER A 682 8.08 -9.10 -32.66
CA SER A 682 6.75 -8.60 -33.07
C SER A 682 6.87 -7.29 -33.87
N GLU A 683 7.67 -6.33 -33.39
CA GLU A 683 7.95 -5.08 -34.11
C GLU A 683 8.52 -5.34 -35.52
N ASN A 684 9.31 -6.39 -35.67
CA ASN A 684 9.92 -6.80 -36.94
C ASN A 684 9.04 -7.78 -37.73
N LYS A 685 7.76 -7.93 -37.35
CA LYS A 685 6.77 -8.78 -38.03
C LYS A 685 7.15 -10.26 -38.07
N GLN A 686 7.92 -10.72 -37.11
CA GLN A 686 8.32 -12.13 -36.94
C GLN A 686 7.45 -12.78 -35.84
N SER A 687 6.14 -12.67 -35.96
CA SER A 687 5.18 -13.07 -34.92
C SER A 687 5.32 -14.53 -34.48
N ALA A 688 5.75 -15.44 -35.37
CA ALA A 688 5.98 -16.83 -34.99
C ALA A 688 7.14 -16.96 -33.99
N LYS A 689 8.24 -16.26 -34.22
CA LYS A 689 9.37 -16.23 -33.29
C LYS A 689 9.01 -15.53 -31.97
N ALA A 690 8.16 -14.49 -32.04
CA ALA A 690 7.69 -13.78 -30.86
C ALA A 690 6.90 -14.71 -29.92
N ILE A 691 6.04 -15.57 -30.49
CA ILE A 691 5.29 -16.59 -29.75
C ILE A 691 6.26 -17.63 -29.18
N GLU A 692 7.17 -18.17 -30.01
CA GLU A 692 8.12 -19.20 -29.62
C GLU A 692 8.98 -18.79 -28.41
N VAL A 693 9.40 -17.54 -28.35
CA VAL A 693 10.18 -17.01 -27.24
C VAL A 693 9.40 -16.96 -25.95
N ILE A 694 8.14 -16.51 -25.96
CA ILE A 694 7.30 -16.53 -24.75
C ILE A 694 7.00 -17.97 -24.33
N GLU A 695 6.74 -18.87 -25.28
CA GLU A 695 6.56 -20.30 -24.97
C GLU A 695 7.84 -20.91 -24.35
N GLU A 696 9.03 -20.47 -24.77
CA GLU A 696 10.31 -20.87 -24.16
C GLU A 696 10.38 -20.36 -22.69
N GLY A 697 9.99 -19.11 -22.44
CA GLY A 697 9.93 -18.55 -21.08
C GLY A 697 8.98 -19.35 -20.17
N LEU A 698 7.85 -19.79 -20.70
CA LEU A 698 6.88 -20.63 -19.97
C LEU A 698 7.39 -22.04 -19.65
N ILE A 699 8.48 -22.52 -20.28
CA ILE A 699 9.15 -23.77 -19.88
C ILE A 699 9.88 -23.56 -18.54
N HIS A 700 10.46 -22.39 -18.32
CA HIS A 700 11.16 -22.05 -17.09
C HIS A 700 10.22 -21.53 -15.99
N ASN A 701 9.18 -20.78 -16.37
CA ASN A 701 8.19 -20.17 -15.47
C ASN A 701 6.76 -20.58 -15.88
N PRO A 702 6.34 -21.85 -15.68
CA PRO A 702 5.07 -22.36 -16.19
C PRO A 702 3.82 -21.73 -15.56
N ASP A 703 3.96 -21.14 -14.37
CA ASP A 703 2.90 -20.49 -13.61
C ASP A 703 2.99 -18.96 -13.65
N SER A 704 3.80 -18.39 -14.54
CA SER A 704 3.89 -16.94 -14.74
C SER A 704 2.61 -16.38 -15.39
N ALA A 705 1.89 -15.54 -14.66
CA ALA A 705 0.76 -14.79 -15.18
C ALA A 705 1.18 -13.81 -16.28
N LEU A 706 2.33 -13.14 -16.10
CA LEU A 706 2.87 -12.17 -17.05
C LEU A 706 3.20 -12.83 -18.40
N LEU A 707 3.91 -13.94 -18.41
CA LEU A 707 4.22 -14.64 -19.65
C LEU A 707 2.98 -15.15 -20.38
N HIS A 708 1.96 -15.63 -19.64
CA HIS A 708 0.70 -16.00 -20.27
C HIS A 708 -0.04 -14.79 -20.85
N MET A 709 -0.02 -13.65 -20.19
CA MET A 709 -0.56 -12.40 -20.69
C MET A 709 0.20 -11.93 -21.93
N TYR A 710 1.54 -11.97 -21.94
CA TYR A 710 2.34 -11.64 -23.11
C TYR A 710 2.05 -12.58 -24.28
N LEU A 711 1.85 -13.86 -24.03
CA LEU A 711 1.48 -14.83 -25.05
C LEU A 711 0.09 -14.52 -25.64
N ALA A 712 -0.87 -14.13 -24.78
CA ALA A 712 -2.18 -13.67 -25.25
C ALA A 712 -2.06 -12.44 -26.16
N MET A 713 -1.22 -11.47 -25.81
CA MET A 713 -0.94 -10.30 -26.64
C MET A 713 -0.35 -10.68 -28.02
N ARG A 714 0.59 -11.61 -28.06
CA ARG A 714 1.17 -12.10 -29.33
C ARG A 714 0.11 -12.78 -30.22
N TYR A 715 -0.76 -13.61 -29.65
CA TYR A 715 -1.87 -14.22 -30.40
C TYR A 715 -2.90 -13.19 -30.86
N LEU A 716 -3.16 -12.16 -30.05
CA LEU A 716 -4.03 -11.04 -30.42
C LEU A 716 -3.49 -10.28 -31.65
N GLU A 717 -2.18 -10.02 -31.71
CA GLU A 717 -1.52 -9.34 -32.84
C GLU A 717 -1.66 -10.10 -34.17
N ILE A 718 -1.63 -11.42 -34.15
CA ILE A 718 -1.82 -12.24 -35.36
C ILE A 718 -3.28 -12.52 -35.67
N GLY A 719 -4.23 -12.05 -34.82
CA GLY A 719 -5.67 -12.22 -35.00
C GLY A 719 -6.22 -13.60 -34.59
N ASP A 720 -5.44 -14.40 -33.85
CA ASP A 720 -5.94 -15.62 -33.24
C ASP A 720 -6.56 -15.35 -31.86
N TYR A 721 -7.75 -14.75 -31.93
CA TYR A 721 -8.50 -14.36 -30.73
C TYR A 721 -8.87 -15.54 -29.82
N ARG A 722 -8.95 -16.75 -30.38
CA ARG A 722 -9.26 -17.94 -29.58
C ARG A 722 -8.10 -18.33 -28.69
N GLN A 723 -6.88 -18.32 -29.23
CA GLN A 723 -5.70 -18.60 -28.41
C GLN A 723 -5.43 -17.46 -27.43
N ALA A 724 -5.60 -16.21 -27.88
CA ALA A 724 -5.45 -15.05 -27.00
C ALA A 724 -6.37 -15.15 -25.77
N GLU A 725 -7.64 -15.55 -25.95
CA GLU A 725 -8.60 -15.72 -24.86
C GLU A 725 -8.16 -16.83 -23.89
N ILE A 726 -7.68 -17.98 -24.40
CA ILE A 726 -7.23 -19.08 -23.56
C ILE A 726 -6.06 -18.65 -22.66
N PHE A 727 -5.12 -17.89 -23.21
CA PHE A 727 -3.93 -17.49 -22.46
C PHE A 727 -4.20 -16.33 -21.51
N ILE A 728 -5.06 -15.36 -21.87
CA ILE A 728 -5.43 -14.30 -20.92
C ILE A 728 -6.28 -14.85 -19.77
N GLU A 729 -7.22 -15.77 -20.03
CA GLU A 729 -7.94 -16.45 -18.97
C GLU A 729 -7.02 -17.27 -18.05
N LYS A 730 -5.91 -17.77 -18.60
CA LYS A 730 -4.92 -18.47 -17.78
C LYS A 730 -4.08 -17.50 -16.96
N ALA A 731 -3.68 -16.39 -17.53
CA ALA A 731 -2.98 -15.32 -16.82
C ALA A 731 -3.81 -14.79 -15.64
N GLU A 732 -5.08 -14.43 -15.90
CA GLU A 732 -6.02 -13.94 -14.89
C GLU A 732 -6.37 -14.97 -13.79
N ARG A 733 -6.20 -16.28 -14.07
CA ARG A 733 -6.34 -17.31 -13.05
C ARG A 733 -5.12 -17.46 -12.15
N LEU A 734 -3.94 -17.17 -12.68
CA LEU A 734 -2.68 -17.21 -11.96
C LEU A 734 -2.47 -15.93 -11.14
N ASP A 735 -2.80 -14.80 -11.75
CA ASP A 735 -2.81 -13.50 -11.11
C ASP A 735 -3.98 -12.65 -11.65
N PRO A 736 -5.03 -12.44 -10.85
CA PRO A 736 -6.16 -11.60 -11.22
C PRO A 736 -5.80 -10.12 -11.47
N GLU A 737 -4.70 -9.68 -10.90
CA GLU A 737 -4.18 -8.31 -11.04
C GLU A 737 -3.09 -8.19 -12.13
N VAL A 738 -2.92 -9.23 -12.96
CA VAL A 738 -1.89 -9.22 -14.01
C VAL A 738 -1.96 -7.92 -14.81
N PRO A 739 -0.85 -7.17 -14.92
CA PRO A 739 -0.83 -5.88 -15.59
C PRO A 739 -1.44 -5.95 -17.00
N MET A 740 -2.31 -5.02 -17.36
CA MET A 740 -3.03 -4.97 -18.62
C MET A 740 -3.97 -6.16 -18.95
N GLY A 741 -4.15 -7.13 -18.05
CA GLY A 741 -5.03 -8.30 -18.28
C GLY A 741 -6.45 -7.88 -18.68
N LYS A 742 -7.07 -7.00 -17.88
CA LYS A 742 -8.41 -6.45 -18.16
C LYS A 742 -8.49 -5.76 -19.54
N MET A 743 -7.48 -4.98 -19.92
CA MET A 743 -7.41 -4.29 -21.22
C MET A 743 -7.30 -5.29 -22.38
N VAL A 744 -6.48 -6.32 -22.26
CA VAL A 744 -6.33 -7.36 -23.30
C VAL A 744 -7.64 -8.12 -23.48
N HIS A 745 -8.32 -8.44 -22.41
CA HIS A 745 -9.63 -9.10 -22.43
C HIS A 745 -10.69 -8.24 -23.14
N GLU A 746 -10.79 -6.96 -22.80
CA GLU A 746 -11.71 -6.01 -23.47
C GLU A 746 -11.44 -5.89 -24.97
N VAL A 747 -10.17 -5.82 -25.36
CA VAL A 747 -9.79 -5.78 -26.78
C VAL A 747 -10.20 -7.05 -27.50
N ILE A 748 -10.02 -8.23 -26.91
CA ILE A 748 -10.47 -9.51 -27.47
C ILE A 748 -11.98 -9.49 -27.68
N ASP A 749 -12.76 -9.05 -26.71
CA ASP A 749 -14.21 -9.00 -26.80
C ASP A 749 -14.71 -8.03 -27.88
N VAL A 750 -14.12 -6.84 -27.94
CA VAL A 750 -14.46 -5.86 -29.00
C VAL A 750 -14.17 -6.44 -30.37
N LEU A 751 -13.02 -7.07 -30.57
CA LEU A 751 -12.60 -7.61 -31.86
C LEU A 751 -13.44 -8.84 -32.29
N LYS A 752 -13.84 -9.70 -31.35
CA LYS A 752 -14.77 -10.79 -31.61
C LYS A 752 -16.14 -10.30 -32.10
N HIS A 753 -16.64 -9.21 -31.50
CA HIS A 753 -17.97 -8.69 -31.83
C HIS A 753 -18.01 -7.87 -33.13
N GLU A 754 -16.91 -7.22 -33.51
CA GLU A 754 -16.88 -6.35 -34.69
C GLU A 754 -16.59 -7.06 -36.03
N ARG A 755 -16.17 -8.32 -36.05
CA ARG A 755 -15.78 -9.08 -37.27
C ARG A 755 -14.87 -8.28 -38.20
N ARG A 756 -13.87 -7.55 -37.68
CA ARG A 756 -12.96 -6.70 -38.45
C ARG A 756 -11.58 -7.31 -38.62
N THR A 757 -11.00 -7.04 -39.79
CA THR A 757 -9.66 -7.42 -40.23
C THR A 757 -8.54 -7.15 -39.24
N PRO A 758 -7.42 -7.92 -39.33
CA PRO A 758 -6.35 -7.91 -38.34
C PRO A 758 -5.76 -6.53 -38.08
N PHE A 759 -5.57 -6.23 -36.80
CA PHE A 759 -5.09 -4.98 -36.22
C PHE A 759 -3.58 -4.86 -36.41
N SER A 760 -3.10 -4.41 -37.54
CA SER A 760 -1.67 -4.20 -37.78
C SER A 760 -1.19 -2.76 -37.67
N GLN A 761 -2.05 -1.81 -37.28
CA GLN A 761 -1.66 -0.38 -37.34
C GLN A 761 -2.11 0.55 -36.19
N THR A 762 -2.76 0.08 -35.13
CA THR A 762 -3.24 0.97 -34.05
C THR A 762 -3.17 0.38 -32.64
N LEU A 763 -2.12 -0.30 -32.27
CA LEU A 763 -1.78 -0.30 -30.84
C LEU A 763 -1.24 1.11 -30.52
N PRO A 764 -1.79 1.81 -29.52
CA PRO A 764 -1.10 2.97 -29.00
C PRO A 764 0.31 2.48 -28.63
N LYS A 765 1.33 3.15 -29.17
CA LYS A 765 2.68 2.95 -28.65
C LYS A 765 2.54 3.09 -27.13
N LEU A 766 2.70 2.00 -26.41
CA LEU A 766 2.80 1.98 -24.97
C LEU A 766 4.05 2.80 -24.63
N GLY A 767 3.88 4.12 -24.75
CA GLY A 767 4.82 5.08 -24.25
C GLY A 767 4.58 5.15 -22.76
N ARG A 768 5.64 4.92 -22.01
CA ARG A 768 5.84 5.26 -20.60
C ARG A 768 4.81 6.27 -20.13
N SER A 769 4.16 5.99 -19.01
CA SER A 769 3.22 6.89 -18.36
C SER A 769 3.90 8.22 -18.03
N GLY A 770 3.89 9.13 -18.99
CA GLY A 770 4.27 10.51 -18.77
C GLY A 770 3.19 11.16 -17.91
N LYS A 771 3.47 11.40 -16.67
CA LYS A 771 2.70 12.28 -15.79
C LYS A 771 2.34 13.56 -16.58
N LYS A 772 1.06 13.81 -16.79
CA LYS A 772 0.59 15.10 -17.30
C LYS A 772 0.85 16.16 -16.23
N LYS A 773 1.84 17.01 -16.45
CA LYS A 773 1.97 18.29 -15.74
C LYS A 773 0.65 19.06 -15.88
N LYS A 774 -0.04 19.29 -14.78
CA LYS A 774 -0.97 20.42 -14.66
C LYS A 774 -0.11 21.67 -14.52
N GLY A 775 -0.11 22.51 -15.51
CA GLY A 775 0.43 23.85 -15.41
C GLY A 775 -0.51 24.72 -14.58
N ARG A 776 0.05 25.35 -13.65
CA ARG A 776 -0.05 26.53 -12.83
C ARG A 776 -0.15 26.25 -11.38
#